data_e3d0adcdf8d3314f35bee58170c49efa
#
_entry.id   e3d0adcdf8d3314f35bee58170c49efa
#
_cell.length_a   1.000
_cell.length_b   1.000
_cell.length_c   1.000
_cell.angle_alpha   90.00
_cell.angle_beta   90.00
_cell.angle_gamma   90.00
#
_symmetry.space_group_name_H-M   'P 1'
#
loop_
_entity.id
_entity.type
_entity.pdbx_description
1 polymer ?
#
loop_
_entity_poly.entity_id
_entity_poly.type
_entity_poly.pdbx_seq_one_letter_code
_entity_poly.pdbx_strand_id
1 'polypeptide(L)'
;MVTISFNQHRLSNGMDLILHEDHSTPIVAVNVWYHVGSKNEEMGRTGFAHLFEHVMFEGSKHHNSSHFEPLQKAGANLNGSTTPDRTNYWEDVPSNYLELALWLEADRMGFLLDALDQQRFDVQRDVVKNERRQSYENRPYGMAYWHLQEALYPLPHPYHWMTIGSQEDLDAASLDDVKDFFQRFYSPSNASLSIAGDFSSEETLELVNHYFGDLKPGEHVARTGRQDSPLAGRVEIEMRDKVTLPRLYVAYPAPHEGHPDEPPLEIFDAIMSDGLTSRLHRSLVYEKQIAQSASVHYMPSEISGQLVVQVTAAEGHDLDEMEAAVEAEFDRFRREPPTDEEITRVKNRIESNHYRQLAKIGGFGGRADQLNHFNVFESNPDLINTSLDRYLSVQREDIVRVGETYFGDRQVRLRVLPEPSLSSAATTVDRNIMPGPSKEPGFTPPTPSRTRLSNGLGVTVVEQRGMPIVAFGLLLNAGAVKDPESLPGLAGFTAQMLPEGTSSKTSQEIAAAFEFIGSRLSVDGRREYTLLSAETLTKHWPKGLELAADLLLNPTFPDHELERVRREHLTDLRRGKDEPNIVAEQLMSGLAYKKSTGYGHAIAGTEASVEALTRDDMLRQFARDYGPSNAELIVVGDVGVDEAVKRAEEIFNGWSGGVDSPWPTAPESTQPPTVIYLVDRPGAPQSVIRAMHTTIPRRHPDYLGLTIANYAFGGQFSARLNQNLRQDKGYSYGYQSHIQWHRSLSLMLAGGSVQTETTKESVIETLKEFNEVRSDRPISQEELDGARDGVLRGYPASFERPGAVLSQLLQLVQFDLPDTYFHTVRPAIEALTLPDIHRIAEEWIRPDLLKILIVGDRQEVELGLKELEIPIVYLDVDGRELR
;
A
#
# COMPACT_ATOMS: atom_id res chain seq x y z
N MET A 1 11.50 -27.06 8.89
CA MET A 1 11.52 -25.85 8.05
C MET A 1 10.60 -26.08 6.85
N VAL A 2 9.89 -25.06 6.41
CA VAL A 2 9.19 -25.09 5.13
C VAL A 2 10.25 -25.07 4.04
N THR A 3 10.10 -25.94 3.03
CA THR A 3 11.03 -26.00 1.89
C THR A 3 10.25 -25.69 0.62
N ILE A 4 10.69 -24.70 -0.12
CA ILE A 4 10.13 -24.32 -1.41
C ILE A 4 10.82 -25.16 -2.49
N SER A 5 10.11 -26.17 -3.03
CA SER A 5 10.59 -27.00 -4.13
C SER A 5 10.39 -26.30 -5.46
N PHE A 6 11.36 -26.34 -6.34
CA PHE A 6 11.24 -25.75 -7.68
C PHE A 6 12.06 -26.54 -8.70
N ASN A 7 11.72 -26.40 -9.97
CA ASN A 7 12.48 -26.90 -11.11
C ASN A 7 13.07 -25.71 -11.88
N GLN A 8 14.37 -25.76 -12.19
CA GLN A 8 15.04 -24.71 -12.95
C GLN A 8 15.40 -25.25 -14.36
N HIS A 9 15.06 -24.46 -15.36
CA HIS A 9 15.35 -24.74 -16.77
C HIS A 9 16.01 -23.53 -17.40
N ARG A 10 16.66 -23.74 -18.54
CA ARG A 10 17.14 -22.68 -19.40
C ARG A 10 16.71 -22.98 -20.83
N LEU A 11 15.98 -22.04 -21.44
CA LEU A 11 15.51 -22.20 -22.81
C LEU A 11 16.68 -22.04 -23.80
N SER A 12 16.49 -22.55 -25.04
CA SER A 12 17.51 -22.47 -26.10
C SER A 12 17.90 -21.05 -26.49
N ASN A 13 17.01 -20.06 -26.28
CA ASN A 13 17.26 -18.63 -26.48
C ASN A 13 17.91 -17.93 -25.28
N GLY A 14 18.25 -18.67 -24.23
CA GLY A 14 19.00 -18.18 -23.07
C GLY A 14 18.14 -17.66 -21.92
N MET A 15 16.80 -17.65 -22.00
CA MET A 15 15.91 -17.28 -20.91
C MET A 15 15.97 -18.31 -19.78
N ASP A 16 16.13 -17.84 -18.56
CA ASP A 16 16.02 -18.68 -17.38
C ASP A 16 14.54 -18.89 -17.02
N LEU A 17 14.17 -20.10 -16.61
CA LEU A 17 12.82 -20.47 -16.20
C LEU A 17 12.86 -21.21 -14.87
N ILE A 18 12.03 -20.77 -13.91
CA ILE A 18 11.87 -21.40 -12.60
C ILE A 18 10.39 -21.76 -12.41
N LEU A 19 10.10 -23.01 -12.10
CA LEU A 19 8.75 -23.53 -11.90
C LEU A 19 8.61 -24.03 -10.45
N HIS A 20 7.67 -23.45 -9.70
CA HIS A 20 7.31 -23.85 -8.35
C HIS A 20 5.83 -24.25 -8.30
N GLU A 21 5.53 -25.55 -8.29
CA GLU A 21 4.17 -26.10 -8.16
C GLU A 21 3.67 -26.02 -6.73
N ASP A 22 2.49 -25.41 -6.55
CA ASP A 22 1.75 -25.37 -5.28
C ASP A 22 0.24 -25.37 -5.56
N HIS A 23 -0.44 -26.45 -5.24
CA HIS A 23 -1.88 -26.64 -5.48
C HIS A 23 -2.77 -26.21 -4.30
N SER A 24 -2.24 -25.44 -3.36
CA SER A 24 -2.97 -25.02 -2.16
C SER A 24 -4.10 -24.03 -2.45
N THR A 25 -3.96 -23.23 -3.50
CA THR A 25 -4.93 -22.23 -3.96
C THR A 25 -4.94 -22.20 -5.49
N PRO A 26 -6.11 -22.12 -6.17
CA PRO A 26 -6.19 -22.16 -7.64
C PRO A 26 -5.78 -20.84 -8.30
N ILE A 27 -4.58 -20.37 -7.98
CA ILE A 27 -3.94 -19.18 -8.56
C ILE A 27 -2.53 -19.52 -9.03
N VAL A 28 -2.06 -18.80 -10.04
CA VAL A 28 -0.69 -18.85 -10.52
C VAL A 28 -0.12 -17.45 -10.61
N ALA A 29 1.08 -17.29 -10.10
CA ALA A 29 1.90 -16.10 -10.29
C ALA A 29 2.83 -16.31 -11.48
N VAL A 30 2.80 -15.41 -12.44
CA VAL A 30 3.79 -15.29 -13.52
C VAL A 30 4.61 -14.04 -13.24
N ASN A 31 5.93 -14.18 -13.17
CA ASN A 31 6.83 -13.08 -12.79
C ASN A 31 8.02 -13.06 -13.75
N VAL A 32 8.17 -11.98 -14.50
CA VAL A 32 9.28 -11.79 -15.45
C VAL A 32 10.21 -10.70 -14.94
N TRP A 33 11.47 -11.02 -14.78
CA TRP A 33 12.54 -10.07 -14.46
C TRP A 33 13.45 -9.86 -15.65
N TYR A 34 13.66 -8.60 -16.02
CA TYR A 34 14.72 -8.18 -16.91
C TYR A 34 15.86 -7.59 -16.09
N HIS A 35 17.09 -8.08 -16.31
CA HIS A 35 18.27 -7.58 -15.62
C HIS A 35 18.72 -6.25 -16.22
N VAL A 36 17.84 -5.25 -16.14
CA VAL A 36 18.04 -3.90 -16.62
C VAL A 36 17.33 -2.91 -15.73
N GLY A 37 18.02 -1.89 -15.28
CA GLY A 37 17.47 -0.80 -14.49
C GLY A 37 18.19 0.52 -14.83
N SER A 38 18.00 1.53 -14.00
CA SER A 38 18.60 2.85 -14.29
C SER A 38 20.12 2.86 -14.30
N LYS A 39 20.81 1.88 -13.72
CA LYS A 39 22.27 1.73 -13.83
C LYS A 39 22.77 1.45 -15.25
N ASN A 40 21.90 0.97 -16.14
CA ASN A 40 22.20 0.64 -17.52
C ASN A 40 21.98 1.83 -18.48
N GLU A 41 21.48 2.93 -17.95
CA GLU A 41 21.26 4.18 -18.69
C GLU A 41 22.56 4.96 -18.87
N GLU A 42 22.51 5.94 -19.75
CA GLU A 42 23.64 6.84 -20.04
C GLU A 42 23.25 8.28 -19.68
N MET A 43 24.25 9.11 -19.34
CA MET A 43 24.04 10.54 -19.08
C MET A 43 23.35 11.21 -20.29
N GLY A 44 22.31 11.99 -20.05
CA GLY A 44 21.48 12.61 -21.09
C GLY A 44 20.35 11.69 -21.60
N ARG A 45 20.22 10.48 -21.02
CA ARG A 45 19.20 9.47 -21.34
C ARG A 45 18.70 8.76 -20.07
N THR A 46 18.52 9.50 -18.97
CA THR A 46 18.07 8.95 -17.70
C THR A 46 16.54 8.82 -17.67
N GLY A 47 16.02 7.82 -16.91
CA GLY A 47 14.59 7.52 -16.79
C GLY A 47 14.07 6.55 -17.88
N PHE A 48 14.92 6.03 -18.76
CA PHE A 48 14.49 5.16 -19.86
C PHE A 48 14.04 3.78 -19.39
N ALA A 49 14.69 3.19 -18.40
CA ALA A 49 14.28 1.91 -17.83
C ALA A 49 12.87 2.00 -17.23
N HIS A 50 12.58 3.07 -16.48
CA HIS A 50 11.27 3.31 -15.90
C HIS A 50 10.21 3.70 -16.95
N LEU A 51 10.57 4.52 -17.94
CA LEU A 51 9.68 4.82 -19.06
C LEU A 51 9.29 3.54 -19.81
N PHE A 52 10.21 2.60 -19.93
CA PHE A 52 9.91 1.28 -20.52
C PHE A 52 8.97 0.45 -19.68
N GLU A 53 9.06 0.51 -18.36
CA GLU A 53 8.08 -0.15 -17.51
C GLU A 53 6.66 0.26 -17.91
N HIS A 54 6.41 1.56 -18.09
CA HIS A 54 5.11 2.07 -18.52
C HIS A 54 4.74 1.66 -19.95
N VAL A 55 5.66 1.81 -20.89
CA VAL A 55 5.44 1.46 -22.31
C VAL A 55 5.08 -0.03 -22.47
N MET A 56 5.63 -0.89 -21.65
CA MET A 56 5.37 -2.34 -21.69
C MET A 56 3.91 -2.71 -21.35
N PHE A 57 3.14 -1.82 -20.76
CA PHE A 57 1.72 -2.03 -20.48
C PHE A 57 0.77 -1.54 -21.59
N GLU A 58 1.30 -0.84 -22.63
CA GLU A 58 0.48 -0.18 -23.65
C GLU A 58 0.13 -1.08 -24.85
N GLY A 59 0.55 -2.30 -24.84
CA GLY A 59 0.26 -3.27 -25.88
C GLY A 59 1.44 -3.62 -26.77
N SER A 60 1.29 -4.64 -27.55
CA SER A 60 2.27 -5.22 -28.44
C SER A 60 1.61 -5.68 -29.76
N LYS A 61 2.31 -6.26 -30.72
CA LYS A 61 1.85 -6.49 -32.09
C LYS A 61 0.55 -7.28 -32.24
N HIS A 62 0.32 -8.28 -31.41
CA HIS A 62 -0.82 -9.18 -31.54
C HIS A 62 -1.90 -8.89 -30.50
N HIS A 63 -1.59 -8.11 -29.47
CA HIS A 63 -2.54 -7.51 -28.54
C HIS A 63 -2.31 -6.01 -28.44
N ASN A 64 -3.04 -5.27 -29.23
CA ASN A 64 -2.81 -3.85 -29.47
C ASN A 64 -3.73 -2.94 -28.65
N SER A 65 -3.97 -3.32 -27.38
CA SER A 65 -4.63 -2.51 -26.36
C SER A 65 -3.90 -2.67 -25.02
N SER A 66 -4.36 -2.01 -23.97
CA SER A 66 -3.75 -2.07 -22.65
C SER A 66 -3.57 -3.50 -22.16
N HIS A 67 -2.38 -3.83 -21.68
CA HIS A 67 -2.04 -5.12 -21.09
C HIS A 67 -2.87 -5.42 -19.82
N PHE A 68 -3.35 -4.38 -19.14
CA PHE A 68 -4.24 -4.53 -17.99
C PHE A 68 -5.61 -5.12 -18.33
N GLU A 69 -6.18 -4.75 -19.47
CA GLU A 69 -7.57 -5.08 -19.81
C GLU A 69 -7.88 -6.59 -19.80
N PRO A 70 -7.15 -7.46 -20.53
CA PRO A 70 -7.42 -8.89 -20.53
C PRO A 70 -7.15 -9.56 -19.19
N LEU A 71 -6.13 -9.09 -18.46
CA LEU A 71 -5.75 -9.64 -17.16
C LEU A 71 -6.75 -9.23 -16.08
N GLN A 72 -7.25 -8.00 -16.09
CA GLN A 72 -8.32 -7.57 -15.18
C GLN A 72 -9.65 -8.29 -15.44
N LYS A 73 -10.00 -8.53 -16.71
CA LYS A 73 -11.14 -9.39 -17.08
C LYS A 73 -10.94 -10.84 -16.62
N ALA A 74 -9.71 -11.31 -16.53
CA ALA A 74 -9.37 -12.61 -15.95
C ALA A 74 -9.43 -12.63 -14.41
N GLY A 75 -9.62 -11.49 -13.76
CA GLY A 75 -9.59 -11.37 -12.29
C GLY A 75 -8.17 -11.33 -11.73
N ALA A 76 -7.19 -10.99 -12.54
CA ALA A 76 -5.78 -10.90 -12.15
C ALA A 76 -5.48 -9.67 -11.31
N ASN A 77 -4.49 -9.81 -10.44
CA ASN A 77 -3.75 -8.70 -9.85
C ASN A 77 -2.39 -8.62 -10.54
N LEU A 78 -1.97 -7.43 -10.96
CA LEU A 78 -0.73 -7.27 -11.73
C LEU A 78 -0.07 -5.92 -11.45
N ASN A 79 1.25 -5.87 -11.62
CA ASN A 79 2.03 -4.65 -11.50
C ASN A 79 3.40 -4.80 -12.19
N GLY A 80 4.14 -3.69 -12.28
CA GLY A 80 5.55 -3.64 -12.65
C GLY A 80 6.33 -2.78 -11.67
N SER A 81 7.64 -2.87 -11.68
CA SER A 81 8.52 -1.95 -10.99
C SER A 81 9.90 -1.91 -11.59
N THR A 82 10.54 -0.74 -11.52
CA THR A 82 11.91 -0.52 -11.94
C THR A 82 12.76 -0.06 -10.77
N THR A 83 13.93 -0.65 -10.61
CA THR A 83 14.95 -0.25 -9.65
C THR A 83 16.23 0.17 -10.39
N PRO A 84 17.28 0.61 -9.71
CA PRO A 84 18.56 0.78 -10.39
C PRO A 84 19.07 -0.49 -11.10
N ASP A 85 18.66 -1.68 -10.67
CA ASP A 85 19.29 -2.95 -11.07
C ASP A 85 18.42 -3.84 -11.95
N ARG A 86 17.09 -3.74 -11.85
CA ARG A 86 16.17 -4.61 -12.59
C ARG A 86 14.85 -3.90 -12.91
N THR A 87 14.16 -4.41 -13.95
CA THR A 87 12.75 -4.11 -14.24
C THR A 87 11.98 -5.44 -14.17
N ASN A 88 10.87 -5.48 -13.44
CA ASN A 88 10.03 -6.67 -13.37
C ASN A 88 8.58 -6.38 -13.68
N TYR A 89 7.90 -7.43 -14.11
CA TYR A 89 6.45 -7.48 -14.32
C TYR A 89 5.94 -8.75 -13.68
N TRP A 90 4.77 -8.66 -13.06
CA TRP A 90 4.13 -9.81 -12.47
C TRP A 90 2.62 -9.71 -12.57
N GLU A 91 1.99 -10.86 -12.73
CA GLU A 91 0.56 -11.06 -12.63
C GLU A 91 0.24 -12.32 -11.84
N ASP A 92 -0.71 -12.18 -10.90
CA ASP A 92 -1.32 -13.27 -10.18
C ASP A 92 -2.68 -13.54 -10.82
N VAL A 93 -2.82 -14.66 -11.48
CA VAL A 93 -4.01 -15.04 -12.26
C VAL A 93 -4.66 -16.29 -11.69
N PRO A 94 -5.99 -16.50 -11.86
CA PRO A 94 -6.58 -17.83 -11.69
C PRO A 94 -5.87 -18.85 -12.58
N SER A 95 -5.63 -20.07 -12.07
CA SER A 95 -4.75 -21.03 -12.74
C SER A 95 -5.17 -21.40 -14.18
N ASN A 96 -6.46 -21.31 -14.50
CA ASN A 96 -7.00 -21.51 -15.86
C ASN A 96 -6.72 -20.36 -16.85
N TYR A 97 -6.05 -19.28 -16.39
CA TYR A 97 -5.58 -18.16 -17.22
C TYR A 97 -4.05 -18.12 -17.37
N LEU A 98 -3.34 -19.13 -16.90
CA LEU A 98 -1.88 -19.21 -17.05
C LEU A 98 -1.43 -19.02 -18.49
N GLU A 99 -2.08 -19.70 -19.44
CA GLU A 99 -1.72 -19.59 -20.86
C GLU A 99 -1.90 -18.17 -21.40
N LEU A 100 -2.95 -17.44 -20.98
CA LEU A 100 -3.16 -16.03 -21.33
C LEU A 100 -2.01 -15.16 -20.82
N ALA A 101 -1.62 -15.32 -19.55
CA ALA A 101 -0.51 -14.59 -18.96
C ALA A 101 0.80 -14.83 -19.71
N LEU A 102 1.14 -16.09 -19.98
CA LEU A 102 2.34 -16.45 -20.73
C LEU A 102 2.34 -15.91 -22.16
N TRP A 103 1.20 -15.94 -22.83
CA TRP A 103 1.07 -15.37 -24.16
C TRP A 103 1.28 -13.85 -24.18
N LEU A 104 0.68 -13.15 -23.23
CA LEU A 104 0.85 -11.69 -23.10
C LEU A 104 2.30 -11.30 -22.80
N GLU A 105 2.95 -12.01 -21.87
CA GLU A 105 4.36 -11.80 -21.55
C GLU A 105 5.30 -12.08 -22.73
N ALA A 106 5.10 -13.18 -23.42
CA ALA A 106 5.89 -13.53 -24.60
C ALA A 106 5.70 -12.50 -25.72
N ASP A 107 4.48 -12.02 -25.90
CA ASP A 107 4.15 -11.10 -26.96
C ASP A 107 4.71 -9.70 -26.70
N ARG A 108 4.67 -9.18 -25.49
CA ARG A 108 5.35 -7.91 -25.19
C ARG A 108 6.88 -8.05 -25.24
N MET A 109 7.44 -9.19 -24.82
CA MET A 109 8.88 -9.43 -24.92
C MET A 109 9.37 -9.47 -26.38
N GLY A 110 8.63 -10.15 -27.27
CA GLY A 110 9.04 -10.38 -28.64
C GLY A 110 8.62 -9.30 -29.64
N PHE A 111 7.49 -8.62 -29.39
CA PHE A 111 6.80 -7.86 -30.45
C PHE A 111 6.28 -6.49 -30.00
N LEU A 112 6.74 -5.95 -28.87
CA LEU A 112 6.39 -4.61 -28.39
C LEU A 112 6.73 -3.53 -29.42
N LEU A 113 7.94 -3.58 -29.98
CA LEU A 113 8.43 -2.52 -30.88
C LEU A 113 7.66 -2.43 -32.20
N ASP A 114 7.04 -3.53 -32.65
CA ASP A 114 6.23 -3.55 -33.88
C ASP A 114 4.94 -2.70 -33.70
N ALA A 115 4.56 -2.47 -32.46
CA ALA A 115 3.38 -1.75 -32.06
C ALA A 115 3.67 -0.36 -31.49
N LEU A 116 4.88 -0.08 -31.02
CA LEU A 116 5.25 1.18 -30.40
C LEU A 116 5.40 2.30 -31.45
N ASP A 117 4.47 3.27 -31.42
CA ASP A 117 4.46 4.47 -32.26
C ASP A 117 4.79 5.76 -31.48
N GLN A 118 4.91 6.88 -32.20
CA GLN A 118 5.26 8.18 -31.61
C GLN A 118 4.19 8.65 -30.61
N GLN A 119 2.93 8.43 -30.90
CA GLN A 119 1.83 8.91 -30.07
C GLN A 119 1.85 8.21 -28.70
N ARG A 120 2.01 6.90 -28.65
CA ARG A 120 2.13 6.12 -27.41
C ARG A 120 3.33 6.49 -26.58
N PHE A 121 4.47 6.59 -27.25
CA PHE A 121 5.70 7.02 -26.61
C PHE A 121 5.51 8.38 -25.93
N ASP A 122 4.93 9.36 -26.64
CA ASP A 122 4.72 10.70 -26.11
C ASP A 122 3.82 10.69 -24.87
N VAL A 123 2.77 9.85 -24.84
CA VAL A 123 1.89 9.72 -23.68
C VAL A 123 2.57 9.08 -22.49
N GLN A 124 3.23 7.94 -22.67
CA GLN A 124 3.85 7.29 -21.51
C GLN A 124 5.02 8.13 -20.97
N ARG A 125 5.75 8.81 -21.84
CA ARG A 125 6.73 9.80 -21.42
C ARG A 125 6.10 10.87 -20.52
N ASP A 126 4.94 11.35 -20.88
CA ASP A 126 4.26 12.37 -20.09
C ASP A 126 3.57 11.80 -18.82
N VAL A 127 3.10 10.53 -18.83
CA VAL A 127 2.67 9.82 -17.60
C VAL A 127 3.83 9.72 -16.60
N VAL A 128 5.03 9.32 -17.06
CA VAL A 128 6.24 9.26 -16.22
C VAL A 128 6.61 10.65 -15.68
N LYS A 129 6.51 11.70 -16.50
CA LYS A 129 6.72 13.07 -16.06
C LYS A 129 5.70 13.53 -15.02
N ASN A 130 4.42 13.10 -15.13
CA ASN A 130 3.39 13.36 -14.13
C ASN A 130 3.67 12.60 -12.83
N GLU A 131 4.11 11.34 -12.94
CA GLU A 131 4.51 10.56 -11.77
C GLU A 131 5.72 11.17 -11.06
N ARG A 132 6.75 11.64 -11.82
CA ARG A 132 7.89 12.34 -11.26
C ARG A 132 7.44 13.55 -10.42
N ARG A 133 6.47 14.32 -10.94
CA ARG A 133 5.90 15.46 -10.22
C ARG A 133 5.13 15.03 -8.98
N GLN A 134 4.26 14.02 -9.08
CA GLN A 134 3.43 13.57 -7.98
C GLN A 134 4.24 12.88 -6.88
N SER A 135 5.24 12.06 -7.25
CA SER A 135 5.98 11.22 -6.32
C SER A 135 7.23 11.88 -5.76
N TYR A 136 7.77 12.89 -6.44
CA TYR A 136 9.01 13.58 -6.04
C TYR A 136 8.81 15.09 -5.83
N GLU A 137 8.34 15.85 -6.85
CA GLU A 137 8.32 17.31 -6.77
C GLU A 137 7.18 17.87 -5.91
N ASN A 138 6.02 17.18 -5.88
CA ASN A 138 4.83 17.60 -5.11
C ASN A 138 4.76 16.91 -3.73
N ARG A 139 5.64 15.95 -3.46
CA ARG A 139 5.67 15.23 -2.20
C ARG A 139 6.64 15.92 -1.24
N PRO A 140 6.22 16.17 0.03
CA PRO A 140 7.12 16.67 1.06
C PRO A 140 8.40 15.83 1.15
N TYR A 141 9.57 16.49 1.10
CA TYR A 141 10.91 15.87 1.06
C TYR A 141 11.18 14.98 -0.16
N GLY A 142 10.35 15.00 -1.19
CA GLY A 142 10.43 14.07 -2.31
C GLY A 142 11.72 14.14 -3.11
N MET A 143 12.34 15.33 -3.22
CA MET A 143 13.62 15.52 -3.93
C MET A 143 14.86 15.22 -3.07
N ALA A 144 14.71 14.92 -1.78
CA ALA A 144 15.87 14.70 -0.90
C ALA A 144 16.75 13.53 -1.36
N TYR A 145 16.13 12.40 -1.72
CA TYR A 145 16.89 11.24 -2.22
C TYR A 145 17.60 11.50 -3.54
N TRP A 146 17.10 12.41 -4.38
CA TRP A 146 17.78 12.85 -5.60
C TRP A 146 19.17 13.44 -5.29
N HIS A 147 19.21 14.42 -4.40
CA HIS A 147 20.47 15.07 -3.99
C HIS A 147 21.38 14.12 -3.20
N LEU A 148 20.81 13.22 -2.39
CA LEU A 148 21.60 12.19 -1.72
C LEU A 148 22.28 11.25 -2.71
N GLN A 149 21.54 10.77 -3.71
CA GLN A 149 22.02 9.84 -4.72
C GLN A 149 23.18 10.44 -5.53
N GLU A 150 22.99 11.67 -6.06
CA GLU A 150 24.03 12.38 -6.81
C GLU A 150 25.31 12.58 -6.01
N ALA A 151 25.20 12.94 -4.73
CA ALA A 151 26.35 13.21 -3.87
C ALA A 151 27.03 11.93 -3.35
N LEU A 152 26.23 10.88 -3.04
CA LEU A 152 26.75 9.60 -2.55
C LEU A 152 27.46 8.81 -3.64
N TYR A 153 26.98 8.92 -4.89
CA TYR A 153 27.48 8.25 -6.09
C TYR A 153 27.88 9.25 -7.18
N PRO A 154 28.94 10.07 -6.95
CA PRO A 154 29.40 11.00 -8.00
C PRO A 154 29.81 10.28 -9.27
N LEU A 155 29.63 10.95 -10.42
CA LEU A 155 30.01 10.43 -11.74
C LEU A 155 31.49 9.95 -11.76
N PRO A 156 31.76 8.81 -12.44
CA PRO A 156 30.89 8.07 -13.39
C PRO A 156 30.16 6.88 -12.78
N HIS A 157 29.81 6.87 -11.48
CA HIS A 157 29.15 5.73 -10.85
C HIS A 157 27.76 5.52 -11.45
N PRO A 158 27.33 4.27 -11.80
CA PRO A 158 26.04 3.99 -12.45
C PRO A 158 24.80 4.33 -11.60
N TYR A 159 24.95 4.47 -10.29
CA TYR A 159 23.88 4.90 -9.37
C TYR A 159 23.81 6.42 -9.17
N HIS A 160 24.44 7.21 -10.02
CA HIS A 160 24.45 8.67 -9.89
C HIS A 160 23.06 9.32 -9.98
N TRP A 161 22.17 8.77 -10.80
CA TRP A 161 20.82 9.30 -11.02
C TRP A 161 19.71 8.43 -10.46
N MET A 162 18.56 9.03 -10.21
CA MET A 162 17.36 8.34 -9.77
C MET A 162 16.68 7.59 -10.92
N THR A 163 16.02 6.47 -10.60
CA THR A 163 15.30 5.62 -11.57
C THR A 163 14.23 6.37 -12.38
N ILE A 164 13.59 7.38 -11.78
CA ILE A 164 12.57 8.20 -12.46
C ILE A 164 13.15 9.07 -13.59
N GLY A 165 14.46 9.33 -13.62
CA GLY A 165 15.15 10.17 -14.60
C GLY A 165 14.98 11.67 -14.42
N SER A 166 15.78 12.46 -15.14
CA SER A 166 15.67 13.91 -15.14
C SER A 166 14.52 14.37 -16.06
N GLN A 167 13.93 15.55 -15.77
CA GLN A 167 12.90 16.13 -16.65
C GLN A 167 13.46 16.43 -18.03
N GLU A 168 14.70 16.97 -18.07
CA GLU A 168 15.41 17.34 -19.29
C GLU A 168 15.68 16.13 -20.18
N ASP A 169 16.10 15.01 -19.62
CA ASP A 169 16.38 13.78 -20.36
C ASP A 169 15.11 13.15 -20.93
N LEU A 170 14.05 13.13 -20.12
CA LEU A 170 12.72 12.66 -20.55
C LEU A 170 12.15 13.54 -21.67
N ASP A 171 12.33 14.87 -21.60
CA ASP A 171 11.89 15.78 -22.65
C ASP A 171 12.71 15.62 -23.95
N ALA A 172 14.00 15.31 -23.84
CA ALA A 172 14.90 15.09 -24.96
C ALA A 172 14.76 13.67 -25.57
N ALA A 173 14.16 12.72 -24.88
CA ALA A 173 14.04 11.34 -25.32
C ALA A 173 13.29 11.22 -26.65
N SER A 174 13.86 10.50 -27.60
CA SER A 174 13.25 10.16 -28.89
C SER A 174 12.72 8.71 -28.91
N LEU A 175 11.76 8.43 -29.79
CA LEU A 175 11.25 7.08 -30.01
C LEU A 175 12.36 6.10 -30.42
N ASP A 176 13.34 6.56 -31.20
CA ASP A 176 14.46 5.73 -31.69
C ASP A 176 15.40 5.37 -30.52
N ASP A 177 15.72 6.31 -29.63
CA ASP A 177 16.53 6.03 -28.43
C ASP A 177 15.89 4.95 -27.55
N VAL A 178 14.58 5.04 -27.43
CA VAL A 178 13.76 4.11 -26.64
C VAL A 178 13.73 2.71 -27.30
N LYS A 179 13.59 2.65 -28.63
CA LYS A 179 13.69 1.36 -29.37
C LYS A 179 15.07 0.72 -29.26
N ASP A 180 16.13 1.51 -29.29
CA ASP A 180 17.50 1.01 -29.14
C ASP A 180 17.70 0.43 -27.72
N PHE A 181 17.20 1.10 -26.68
CA PHE A 181 17.27 0.62 -25.31
C PHE A 181 16.53 -0.72 -25.12
N PHE A 182 15.32 -0.86 -25.68
CA PHE A 182 14.57 -2.12 -25.63
C PHE A 182 15.34 -3.25 -26.32
N GLN A 183 15.79 -3.04 -27.57
CA GLN A 183 16.48 -4.07 -28.35
C GLN A 183 17.73 -4.57 -27.63
N ARG A 184 18.40 -3.70 -26.88
CA ARG A 184 19.61 -4.00 -26.13
C ARG A 184 19.35 -4.81 -24.87
N PHE A 185 18.27 -4.50 -24.12
CA PHE A 185 18.10 -4.99 -22.76
C PHE A 185 16.88 -5.91 -22.53
N TYR A 186 15.79 -5.76 -23.31
CA TYR A 186 14.55 -6.51 -23.11
C TYR A 186 14.48 -7.70 -24.05
N SER A 187 15.25 -8.73 -23.73
CA SER A 187 15.36 -9.92 -24.55
C SER A 187 15.41 -11.18 -23.70
N PRO A 188 15.07 -12.38 -24.26
CA PRO A 188 15.09 -13.64 -23.52
C PRO A 188 16.41 -13.91 -22.78
N SER A 189 17.54 -13.64 -23.38
CA SER A 189 18.87 -13.92 -22.78
C SER A 189 19.20 -13.02 -21.58
N ASN A 190 18.45 -11.92 -21.38
CA ASN A 190 18.56 -11.02 -20.24
C ASN A 190 17.36 -11.08 -19.29
N ALA A 191 16.49 -12.11 -19.46
CA ALA A 191 15.27 -12.30 -18.69
C ALA A 191 15.29 -13.59 -17.87
N SER A 192 14.61 -13.55 -16.72
CA SER A 192 14.28 -14.70 -15.89
C SER A 192 12.78 -14.74 -15.66
N LEU A 193 12.13 -15.86 -15.99
CA LEU A 193 10.72 -16.13 -15.80
C LEU A 193 10.54 -17.09 -14.63
N SER A 194 9.83 -16.67 -13.60
CA SER A 194 9.43 -17.53 -12.48
C SER A 194 7.92 -17.70 -12.47
N ILE A 195 7.46 -18.95 -12.41
CA ILE A 195 6.05 -19.31 -12.33
C ILE A 195 5.84 -20.10 -11.04
N ALA A 196 4.91 -19.63 -10.20
CA ALA A 196 4.60 -20.28 -8.94
C ALA A 196 3.08 -20.46 -8.77
N GLY A 197 2.61 -21.61 -8.26
CA GLY A 197 1.21 -21.86 -7.97
C GLY A 197 0.62 -23.12 -8.56
N ASP A 198 -0.68 -23.10 -8.87
CA ASP A 198 -1.49 -24.27 -9.24
C ASP A 198 -1.40 -24.57 -10.74
N PHE A 199 -0.38 -25.31 -11.12
CA PHE A 199 -0.15 -25.76 -12.50
C PHE A 199 0.61 -27.09 -12.54
N SER A 200 0.69 -27.73 -13.70
CA SER A 200 1.57 -28.86 -13.98
C SER A 200 2.89 -28.35 -14.57
N SER A 201 4.02 -28.68 -13.95
CA SER A 201 5.35 -28.25 -14.44
C SER A 201 5.65 -28.77 -15.84
N GLU A 202 5.22 -29.99 -16.19
CA GLU A 202 5.45 -30.58 -17.53
C GLU A 202 4.67 -29.81 -18.61
N GLU A 203 3.35 -29.57 -18.39
CA GLU A 203 2.51 -28.86 -19.33
C GLU A 203 2.93 -27.38 -19.43
N THR A 204 3.30 -26.77 -18.33
CA THR A 204 3.75 -25.36 -18.30
C THR A 204 5.08 -25.17 -19.01
N LEU A 205 6.02 -26.14 -18.88
CA LEU A 205 7.26 -26.11 -19.65
C LEU A 205 7.01 -26.17 -21.15
N GLU A 206 6.02 -26.99 -21.60
CA GLU A 206 5.60 -27.03 -23.01
C GLU A 206 5.02 -25.70 -23.47
N LEU A 207 4.14 -25.05 -22.66
CA LEU A 207 3.56 -23.74 -22.96
C LEU A 207 4.64 -22.66 -23.03
N VAL A 208 5.57 -22.62 -22.08
CA VAL A 208 6.68 -21.66 -22.10
C VAL A 208 7.57 -21.86 -23.34
N ASN A 209 7.91 -23.12 -23.70
CA ASN A 209 8.64 -23.36 -24.94
C ASN A 209 7.84 -22.98 -26.20
N HIS A 210 6.51 -23.12 -26.16
CA HIS A 210 5.64 -22.76 -27.29
C HIS A 210 5.63 -21.25 -27.53
N TYR A 211 5.50 -20.43 -26.45
CA TYR A 211 5.35 -18.98 -26.58
C TYR A 211 6.67 -18.20 -26.56
N PHE A 212 7.67 -18.68 -25.82
CA PHE A 212 8.96 -17.98 -25.68
C PHE A 212 10.09 -18.62 -26.49
N GLY A 213 9.96 -19.89 -26.88
CA GLY A 213 11.08 -20.65 -27.44
C GLY A 213 11.60 -20.14 -28.77
N ASP A 214 10.79 -19.49 -29.59
CA ASP A 214 11.16 -18.92 -30.91
C ASP A 214 11.55 -17.45 -30.85
N LEU A 215 11.43 -16.81 -29.68
CA LEU A 215 11.85 -15.44 -29.48
C LEU A 215 13.37 -15.32 -29.63
N LYS A 216 13.81 -14.25 -30.30
CA LYS A 216 15.24 -14.00 -30.53
C LYS A 216 15.98 -13.82 -29.21
N PRO A 217 17.15 -14.44 -29.01
CA PRO A 217 17.89 -14.35 -27.74
C PRO A 217 18.34 -12.94 -27.36
N GLY A 218 18.45 -12.01 -28.32
CA GLY A 218 19.04 -10.70 -28.08
C GLY A 218 20.57 -10.74 -28.04
N GLU A 219 21.17 -9.59 -27.78
CA GLU A 219 22.62 -9.45 -27.58
C GLU A 219 23.00 -9.82 -26.15
N HIS A 220 24.24 -10.25 -25.94
CA HIS A 220 24.75 -10.53 -24.60
C HIS A 220 24.96 -9.22 -23.84
N VAL A 221 24.20 -9.00 -22.79
CA VAL A 221 24.36 -7.86 -21.87
C VAL A 221 25.46 -8.17 -20.84
N ALA A 222 26.55 -7.41 -20.88
CA ALA A 222 27.59 -7.54 -19.87
C ALA A 222 27.10 -7.04 -18.53
N ARG A 223 27.26 -7.84 -17.46
CA ARG A 223 26.92 -7.41 -16.10
C ARG A 223 27.87 -6.33 -15.60
N THR A 224 27.29 -5.27 -15.03
CA THR A 224 28.07 -4.24 -14.34
C THR A 224 28.69 -4.85 -13.09
N GLY A 225 30.02 -4.73 -12.93
CA GLY A 225 30.72 -5.25 -11.75
C GLY A 225 30.40 -4.42 -10.49
N ARG A 226 30.55 -5.06 -9.33
CA ARG A 226 30.40 -4.42 -8.02
C ARG A 226 31.37 -3.22 -7.90
N GLN A 227 30.90 -2.09 -7.43
CA GLN A 227 31.62 -0.83 -7.33
C GLN A 227 31.26 -0.12 -6.03
N ASP A 228 32.25 0.16 -5.18
CA ASP A 228 32.01 1.01 -4.00
C ASP A 228 31.72 2.45 -4.41
N SER A 229 30.94 3.16 -3.58
CA SER A 229 30.74 4.59 -3.74
C SER A 229 32.11 5.31 -3.76
N PRO A 230 32.37 6.17 -4.76
CA PRO A 230 33.61 6.92 -4.85
C PRO A 230 33.68 8.15 -3.91
N LEU A 231 32.69 8.33 -3.03
CA LEU A 231 32.67 9.42 -2.04
C LEU A 231 33.95 9.44 -1.20
N ALA A 232 34.70 10.54 -1.27
CA ALA A 232 36.01 10.62 -0.64
C ALA A 232 35.98 11.14 0.82
N GLY A 233 34.90 11.82 1.24
CA GLY A 233 34.74 12.42 2.55
C GLY A 233 33.35 13.00 2.76
N ARG A 234 33.18 13.86 3.75
CA ARG A 234 31.90 14.47 4.12
C ARG A 234 31.46 15.51 3.08
N VAL A 235 30.22 15.44 2.66
CA VAL A 235 29.53 16.41 1.79
C VAL A 235 28.33 16.98 2.52
N GLU A 236 28.18 18.32 2.52
CA GLU A 236 27.04 19.02 3.12
C GLU A 236 26.16 19.61 2.04
N ILE A 237 24.83 19.40 2.13
CA ILE A 237 23.84 19.92 1.20
C ILE A 237 22.70 20.57 2.01
N GLU A 238 22.25 21.72 1.57
CA GLU A 238 21.02 22.35 2.05
C GLU A 238 20.07 22.51 0.86
N MET A 239 18.81 22.04 1.02
CA MET A 239 17.76 22.25 0.04
C MET A 239 16.51 22.85 0.70
N ARG A 240 15.65 23.46 -0.09
CA ARG A 240 14.35 23.98 0.35
C ARG A 240 13.23 23.20 -0.32
N ASP A 241 12.15 22.94 0.46
CA ASP A 241 11.00 22.17 -0.01
C ASP A 241 9.72 22.70 0.67
N LYS A 242 8.53 22.31 0.17
CA LYS A 242 7.22 22.66 0.73
C LYS A 242 6.88 21.82 1.97
N VAL A 243 7.63 21.98 3.03
CA VAL A 243 7.52 21.19 4.26
C VAL A 243 7.34 22.07 5.49
N THR A 244 6.58 21.59 6.48
CA THR A 244 6.37 22.31 7.76
C THR A 244 7.51 22.06 8.75
N LEU A 245 8.08 20.84 8.76
CA LEU A 245 9.14 20.46 9.70
C LEU A 245 10.48 20.25 8.97
N PRO A 246 11.60 20.72 9.52
CA PRO A 246 12.90 20.47 8.93
C PRO A 246 13.32 18.99 9.11
N ARG A 247 14.05 18.46 8.12
CA ARG A 247 14.52 17.06 8.15
C ARG A 247 15.98 16.97 7.81
N LEU A 248 16.69 16.15 8.61
CA LEU A 248 18.08 15.78 8.39
C LEU A 248 18.14 14.39 7.74
N TYR A 249 18.99 14.26 6.74
CA TYR A 249 19.45 12.99 6.20
C TYR A 249 20.96 12.89 6.35
N VAL A 250 21.46 11.72 6.76
CA VAL A 250 22.89 11.41 6.74
C VAL A 250 23.08 10.08 6.02
N ALA A 251 23.67 10.11 4.83
CA ALA A 251 23.87 8.91 4.01
C ALA A 251 25.34 8.47 4.04
N TYR A 252 25.54 7.18 4.22
CA TYR A 252 26.87 6.54 4.24
C TYR A 252 26.97 5.49 3.13
N PRO A 253 28.13 5.33 2.47
CA PRO A 253 28.38 4.18 1.62
C PRO A 253 28.29 2.88 2.41
N ALA A 254 27.64 1.88 1.83
CA ALA A 254 27.45 0.57 2.44
C ALA A 254 27.71 -0.56 1.42
N PRO A 255 27.88 -1.81 1.86
CA PRO A 255 28.13 -2.92 0.95
C PRO A 255 26.93 -3.23 0.07
N HIS A 256 27.22 -3.87 -1.07
CA HIS A 256 26.24 -4.36 -2.02
C HIS A 256 25.43 -5.54 -1.45
N GLU A 257 24.33 -5.88 -2.10
CA GLU A 257 23.54 -7.08 -1.83
C GLU A 257 24.38 -8.37 -1.97
N GLY A 258 24.09 -9.38 -1.15
CA GLY A 258 24.86 -10.63 -1.09
C GLY A 258 26.17 -10.53 -0.31
N HIS A 259 26.57 -9.34 0.15
CA HIS A 259 27.79 -9.18 0.95
C HIS A 259 27.68 -9.89 2.31
N PRO A 260 28.76 -10.46 2.88
CA PRO A 260 28.73 -11.07 4.21
C PRO A 260 28.26 -10.14 5.34
N ASP A 261 28.42 -8.83 5.18
CA ASP A 261 28.00 -7.83 6.16
C ASP A 261 26.53 -7.38 6.00
N GLU A 262 25.83 -7.84 4.99
CA GLU A 262 24.40 -7.52 4.77
C GLU A 262 23.54 -7.97 5.97
N PRO A 263 23.51 -9.25 6.40
CA PRO A 263 22.71 -9.66 7.54
C PRO A 263 23.01 -8.93 8.85
N PRO A 264 24.30 -8.74 9.26
CA PRO A 264 24.56 -7.96 10.46
C PRO A 264 24.21 -6.46 10.33
N LEU A 265 24.27 -5.86 9.13
CA LEU A 265 23.82 -4.48 8.90
C LEU A 265 22.31 -4.33 8.98
N GLU A 266 21.52 -5.27 8.43
CA GLU A 266 20.07 -5.27 8.60
C GLU A 266 19.66 -5.46 10.06
N ILE A 267 20.37 -6.30 10.81
CA ILE A 267 20.11 -6.45 12.25
C ILE A 267 20.51 -5.17 13.00
N PHE A 268 21.61 -4.51 12.63
CA PHE A 268 22.01 -3.21 13.19
C PHE A 268 20.94 -2.13 12.92
N ASP A 269 20.53 -1.98 11.68
CA ASP A 269 19.44 -1.07 11.25
C ASP A 269 18.20 -1.27 12.13
N ALA A 270 17.75 -2.51 12.24
CA ALA A 270 16.57 -2.86 13.01
C ALA A 270 16.70 -2.58 14.53
N ILE A 271 17.89 -2.77 15.12
CA ILE A 271 18.14 -2.41 16.52
C ILE A 271 18.08 -0.89 16.69
N MET A 272 18.64 -0.14 15.73
CA MET A 272 18.70 1.32 15.80
C MET A 272 17.37 2.00 15.52
N SER A 273 16.53 1.48 14.61
CA SER A 273 15.40 2.25 14.11
C SER A 273 14.08 1.52 13.95
N ASP A 274 13.98 0.18 14.06
CA ASP A 274 12.72 -0.49 13.80
C ASP A 274 11.94 -0.82 15.09
N GLY A 275 10.73 -0.25 15.13
CA GLY A 275 9.81 -0.36 16.25
C GLY A 275 9.99 0.72 17.32
N LEU A 276 9.02 0.78 18.23
CA LEU A 276 8.97 1.80 19.28
C LEU A 276 10.09 1.64 20.33
N THR A 277 10.69 0.45 20.40
CA THR A 277 11.78 0.13 21.36
C THR A 277 13.17 0.26 20.76
N SER A 278 13.27 0.62 19.48
CA SER A 278 14.53 0.86 18.81
C SER A 278 15.29 2.05 19.44
N ARG A 279 16.62 2.03 19.37
CA ARG A 279 17.45 2.97 20.12
C ARG A 279 17.24 4.43 19.73
N LEU A 280 17.14 4.72 18.42
CA LEU A 280 16.89 6.10 17.94
C LEU A 280 15.48 6.56 18.28
N HIS A 281 14.46 5.74 18.03
CA HIS A 281 13.08 6.11 18.35
C HIS A 281 12.93 6.35 19.85
N ARG A 282 13.39 5.42 20.67
CA ARG A 282 13.34 5.54 22.13
C ARG A 282 14.04 6.82 22.63
N SER A 283 15.24 7.10 22.16
CA SER A 283 16.04 8.25 22.63
C SER A 283 15.47 9.58 22.12
N LEU A 284 15.28 9.73 20.79
CA LEU A 284 14.98 11.03 20.18
C LEU A 284 13.48 11.35 20.20
N VAL A 285 12.62 10.35 19.98
CA VAL A 285 11.17 10.56 19.86
C VAL A 285 10.49 10.40 21.23
N TYR A 286 10.77 9.32 21.96
CA TYR A 286 10.09 9.01 23.20
C TYR A 286 10.69 9.72 24.44
N GLU A 287 12.00 9.57 24.72
CA GLU A 287 12.63 10.11 25.93
C GLU A 287 12.92 11.62 25.82
N LYS A 288 13.59 12.07 24.75
CA LYS A 288 13.98 13.48 24.56
C LYS A 288 12.88 14.32 23.93
N GLN A 289 11.99 13.71 23.14
CA GLN A 289 10.89 14.37 22.42
C GLN A 289 11.33 15.54 21.50
N ILE A 290 12.52 15.43 20.93
CA ILE A 290 13.12 16.43 20.03
C ILE A 290 12.89 16.11 18.56
N ALA A 291 12.50 14.88 18.23
CA ALA A 291 12.23 14.44 16.88
C ALA A 291 10.79 13.93 16.74
N GLN A 292 10.15 14.19 15.59
CA GLN A 292 8.89 13.57 15.16
C GLN A 292 9.11 12.12 14.71
N SER A 293 10.22 11.86 14.05
CA SER A 293 10.65 10.52 13.63
C SER A 293 12.17 10.44 13.53
N ALA A 294 12.72 9.26 13.80
CA ALA A 294 14.14 8.96 13.63
C ALA A 294 14.30 7.53 13.15
N SER A 295 15.03 7.33 12.06
CA SER A 295 15.27 6.00 11.47
C SER A 295 16.65 5.89 10.83
N VAL A 296 17.13 4.66 10.71
CA VAL A 296 18.24 4.24 9.85
C VAL A 296 17.67 3.29 8.82
N HIS A 297 18.15 3.29 7.60
CA HIS A 297 17.74 2.35 6.56
C HIS A 297 18.98 1.86 5.80
N TYR A 298 19.26 0.57 5.90
CA TYR A 298 20.21 -0.08 5.03
C TYR A 298 19.51 -0.47 3.73
N MET A 299 19.99 0.05 2.63
CA MET A 299 19.45 -0.17 1.29
C MET A 299 20.54 -0.80 0.41
N PRO A 300 20.68 -2.14 0.45
CA PRO A 300 21.57 -2.85 -0.47
C PRO A 300 21.02 -2.79 -1.89
N SER A 301 21.92 -2.75 -2.86
CA SER A 301 21.64 -2.88 -4.28
C SER A 301 22.73 -3.74 -4.92
N GLU A 302 22.57 -4.18 -6.18
CA GLU A 302 23.43 -5.21 -6.80
C GLU A 302 24.92 -4.84 -6.81
N ILE A 303 25.26 -3.58 -7.12
CA ILE A 303 26.67 -3.18 -7.27
C ILE A 303 27.23 -2.37 -6.12
N SER A 304 26.39 -1.74 -5.31
CA SER A 304 26.74 -0.93 -4.13
C SER A 304 25.53 -0.83 -3.22
N GLY A 305 25.70 -0.40 -1.97
CA GLY A 305 24.64 -0.12 -1.02
C GLY A 305 24.80 1.22 -0.34
N GLN A 306 23.77 1.62 0.41
CA GLN A 306 23.78 2.83 1.22
C GLN A 306 23.09 2.61 2.57
N LEU A 307 23.55 3.33 3.58
CA LEU A 307 22.89 3.47 4.87
C LEU A 307 22.42 4.91 4.99
N VAL A 308 21.14 5.13 5.25
CA VAL A 308 20.57 6.48 5.38
C VAL A 308 19.95 6.65 6.75
N VAL A 309 20.49 7.57 7.54
CA VAL A 309 19.85 8.06 8.76
C VAL A 309 18.91 9.19 8.36
N GLN A 310 17.66 9.13 8.81
CA GLN A 310 16.66 10.15 8.55
C GLN A 310 16.03 10.60 9.87
N VAL A 311 16.07 11.91 10.17
CA VAL A 311 15.45 12.46 11.37
C VAL A 311 14.63 13.70 11.01
N THR A 312 13.34 13.68 11.34
CA THR A 312 12.46 14.84 11.24
C THR A 312 12.40 15.51 12.61
N ALA A 313 12.77 16.78 12.69
CA ALA A 313 12.71 17.50 13.95
C ALA A 313 11.27 17.69 14.42
N ALA A 314 11.04 17.69 15.75
CA ALA A 314 9.77 18.11 16.33
C ALA A 314 9.62 19.65 16.24
N GLU A 315 8.38 20.16 16.39
CA GLU A 315 8.11 21.58 16.35
C GLU A 315 8.92 22.33 17.43
N GLY A 316 9.67 23.36 17.01
CA GLY A 316 10.51 24.15 17.90
C GLY A 316 11.94 23.66 18.08
N HIS A 317 12.32 22.55 17.45
CA HIS A 317 13.66 21.98 17.48
C HIS A 317 14.38 22.16 16.14
N ASP A 318 15.71 22.20 16.13
CA ASP A 318 16.51 22.43 14.93
C ASP A 318 17.34 21.21 14.51
N LEU A 319 17.92 21.29 13.31
CA LEU A 319 18.69 20.17 12.76
C LEU A 319 20.07 19.98 13.39
N ASP A 320 20.64 21.00 14.06
CA ASP A 320 21.93 20.84 14.78
C ASP A 320 21.74 19.99 16.02
N GLU A 321 20.61 20.18 16.71
CA GLU A 321 20.21 19.34 17.86
C GLU A 321 19.97 17.88 17.42
N MET A 322 19.31 17.66 16.25
CA MET A 322 19.09 16.33 15.69
C MET A 322 20.41 15.63 15.37
N GLU A 323 21.34 16.34 14.72
CA GLU A 323 22.64 15.83 14.36
C GLU A 323 23.42 15.38 15.60
N ALA A 324 23.52 16.26 16.62
CA ALA A 324 24.21 15.94 17.87
C ALA A 324 23.57 14.75 18.61
N ALA A 325 22.24 14.63 18.57
CA ALA A 325 21.52 13.53 19.21
C ALA A 325 21.75 12.18 18.49
N VAL A 326 21.79 12.17 17.17
CA VAL A 326 22.11 10.98 16.36
C VAL A 326 23.53 10.51 16.63
N GLU A 327 24.51 11.43 16.60
CA GLU A 327 25.91 11.12 16.90
C GLU A 327 26.06 10.53 18.31
N ALA A 328 25.35 11.10 19.29
CA ALA A 328 25.37 10.60 20.66
C ALA A 328 24.84 9.15 20.79
N GLU A 329 23.81 8.78 20.01
CA GLU A 329 23.27 7.41 20.02
C GLU A 329 24.18 6.41 19.30
N PHE A 330 24.86 6.79 18.21
CA PHE A 330 25.89 5.97 17.60
C PHE A 330 27.11 5.78 18.55
N ASP A 331 27.54 6.82 19.27
CA ASP A 331 28.55 6.72 20.29
C ASP A 331 28.11 5.85 21.48
N ARG A 332 26.82 5.91 21.81
CA ARG A 332 26.25 5.02 22.84
C ARG A 332 26.23 3.57 22.37
N PHE A 333 25.88 3.29 21.11
CA PHE A 333 25.94 1.94 20.56
C PHE A 333 27.32 1.33 20.64
N ARG A 334 28.37 2.13 20.36
CA ARG A 334 29.80 1.67 20.49
C ARG A 334 30.19 1.36 21.93
N ARG A 335 29.68 2.11 22.92
CA ARG A 335 29.96 1.91 24.34
C ARG A 335 29.10 0.84 25.00
N GLU A 336 27.89 0.69 24.54
CA GLU A 336 26.84 -0.22 25.02
C GLU A 336 26.40 -1.14 23.87
N PRO A 337 27.12 -2.24 23.60
CA PRO A 337 26.78 -3.21 22.55
C PRO A 337 25.35 -3.71 22.68
N PRO A 338 24.75 -4.20 21.57
CA PRO A 338 23.38 -4.72 21.60
C PRO A 338 23.27 -5.90 22.59
N THR A 339 22.15 -5.94 23.31
CA THR A 339 21.82 -7.02 24.25
C THR A 339 21.35 -8.27 23.50
N ASP A 340 21.40 -9.44 24.16
CA ASP A 340 20.85 -10.68 23.60
C ASP A 340 19.35 -10.57 23.33
N GLU A 341 18.63 -9.77 24.14
CA GLU A 341 17.22 -9.50 23.95
C GLU A 341 16.95 -8.68 22.68
N GLU A 342 17.68 -7.59 22.44
CA GLU A 342 17.60 -6.80 21.20
C GLU A 342 17.88 -7.66 19.96
N ILE A 343 18.93 -8.48 20.00
CA ILE A 343 19.29 -9.38 18.89
C ILE A 343 18.21 -10.43 18.66
N THR A 344 17.72 -11.06 19.73
CA THR A 344 16.67 -12.11 19.64
C THR A 344 15.37 -11.54 19.09
N ARG A 345 14.96 -10.35 19.56
CA ARG A 345 13.79 -9.63 19.07
C ARG A 345 13.86 -9.42 17.56
N VAL A 346 14.99 -8.91 17.06
CA VAL A 346 15.16 -8.65 15.62
C VAL A 346 15.17 -9.96 14.82
N LYS A 347 15.89 -10.99 15.29
CA LYS A 347 15.90 -12.30 14.62
C LYS A 347 14.50 -12.95 14.56
N ASN A 348 13.72 -12.89 15.62
CA ASN A 348 12.34 -13.40 15.63
C ASN A 348 11.45 -12.64 14.61
N ARG A 349 11.67 -11.32 14.44
CA ARG A 349 10.97 -10.53 13.46
C ARG A 349 11.37 -10.87 12.02
N ILE A 350 12.67 -11.04 11.76
CA ILE A 350 13.18 -11.47 10.45
C ILE A 350 12.60 -12.84 10.10
N GLU A 351 12.64 -13.80 11.01
CA GLU A 351 12.04 -15.13 10.83
C GLU A 351 10.53 -15.02 10.52
N SER A 352 9.80 -14.20 11.28
CA SER A 352 8.37 -13.98 11.08
C SER A 352 8.06 -13.35 9.71
N ASN A 353 8.82 -12.33 9.31
CA ASN A 353 8.66 -11.69 7.99
C ASN A 353 8.99 -12.65 6.84
N HIS A 354 10.04 -13.44 6.96
CA HIS A 354 10.41 -14.46 5.98
C HIS A 354 9.24 -15.42 5.70
N TYR A 355 8.64 -16.01 6.73
CA TYR A 355 7.48 -16.90 6.53
C TYR A 355 6.23 -16.18 6.02
N ARG A 356 6.00 -14.91 6.40
CA ARG A 356 4.91 -14.10 5.83
C ARG A 356 5.08 -13.85 4.32
N GLN A 357 6.30 -13.64 3.87
CA GLN A 357 6.59 -13.49 2.45
C GLN A 357 6.43 -14.83 1.71
N LEU A 358 6.94 -15.92 2.27
CA LEU A 358 6.76 -17.27 1.70
C LEU A 358 5.28 -17.74 1.69
N ALA A 359 4.41 -17.15 2.50
CA ALA A 359 2.97 -17.42 2.44
C ALA A 359 2.29 -16.87 1.19
N LYS A 360 2.93 -15.92 0.48
CA LYS A 360 2.44 -15.37 -0.80
C LYS A 360 3.02 -16.16 -1.98
N ILE A 361 2.17 -16.51 -2.94
CA ILE A 361 2.61 -17.15 -4.19
C ILE A 361 3.23 -16.10 -5.10
N GLY A 362 2.55 -14.98 -5.31
CA GLY A 362 2.94 -13.90 -6.23
C GLY A 362 3.04 -12.52 -5.59
N GLY A 363 2.95 -11.49 -6.43
CA GLY A 363 3.17 -10.11 -6.05
C GLY A 363 4.61 -9.79 -5.65
N PHE A 364 4.86 -8.54 -5.26
CA PHE A 364 6.18 -8.14 -4.74
C PHE A 364 6.54 -8.91 -3.46
N GLY A 365 7.72 -9.53 -3.44
CA GLY A 365 8.24 -10.32 -2.33
C GLY A 365 7.57 -11.69 -2.15
N GLY A 366 6.66 -12.11 -3.03
CA GLY A 366 6.11 -13.46 -3.05
C GLY A 366 7.11 -14.51 -3.58
N ARG A 367 6.74 -15.79 -3.53
CA ARG A 367 7.66 -16.89 -3.91
C ARG A 367 8.21 -16.77 -5.33
N ALA A 368 7.36 -16.44 -6.32
CA ALA A 368 7.80 -16.22 -7.69
C ALA A 368 8.82 -15.09 -7.81
N ASP A 369 8.58 -13.97 -7.13
CA ASP A 369 9.46 -12.81 -7.13
C ASP A 369 10.80 -13.09 -6.42
N GLN A 370 10.78 -13.77 -5.26
CA GLN A 370 12.00 -14.16 -4.54
C GLN A 370 12.86 -15.16 -5.32
N LEU A 371 12.25 -16.13 -6.02
CA LEU A 371 12.98 -17.07 -6.87
C LEU A 371 13.73 -16.34 -8.00
N ASN A 372 13.06 -15.38 -8.66
CA ASN A 372 13.72 -14.52 -9.64
C ASN A 372 14.80 -13.63 -9.04
N HIS A 373 14.55 -13.04 -7.88
CA HIS A 373 15.51 -12.20 -7.17
C HIS A 373 16.84 -12.95 -6.92
N PHE A 374 16.78 -14.12 -6.29
CA PHE A 374 17.95 -14.92 -6.02
C PHE A 374 18.60 -15.50 -7.29
N ASN A 375 17.80 -15.78 -8.33
CA ASN A 375 18.34 -16.25 -9.61
C ASN A 375 19.12 -15.13 -10.33
N VAL A 376 18.53 -13.94 -10.43
CA VAL A 376 19.09 -12.83 -11.21
C VAL A 376 20.31 -12.22 -10.53
N PHE A 377 20.26 -11.97 -9.22
CA PHE A 377 21.33 -11.28 -8.50
C PHE A 377 22.41 -12.23 -7.97
N GLU A 378 22.03 -13.40 -7.46
CA GLU A 378 22.94 -14.35 -6.82
C GLU A 378 23.21 -15.59 -7.68
N SER A 379 22.53 -15.76 -8.81
CA SER A 379 22.61 -16.97 -9.67
C SER A 379 22.28 -18.26 -8.92
N ASN A 380 21.50 -18.19 -7.85
CA ASN A 380 21.17 -19.31 -6.97
C ASN A 380 19.77 -19.18 -6.37
N PRO A 381 18.70 -19.62 -7.06
CA PRO A 381 17.34 -19.53 -6.54
C PRO A 381 17.09 -20.33 -5.25
N ASP A 382 17.94 -21.31 -4.90
CA ASP A 382 17.82 -22.08 -3.65
C ASP A 382 18.13 -21.25 -2.38
N LEU A 383 18.64 -20.04 -2.55
CA LEU A 383 18.74 -19.09 -1.43
C LEU A 383 17.38 -18.76 -0.80
N ILE A 384 16.27 -18.94 -1.49
CA ILE A 384 14.91 -18.85 -0.90
C ILE A 384 14.75 -19.80 0.30
N ASN A 385 15.42 -20.93 0.31
CA ASN A 385 15.40 -21.94 1.37
C ASN A 385 16.47 -21.74 2.45
N THR A 386 17.56 -21.03 2.15
CA THR A 386 18.76 -20.97 3.01
C THR A 386 19.15 -19.58 3.47
N SER A 387 18.60 -18.51 2.85
CA SER A 387 18.94 -17.12 3.20
C SER A 387 18.63 -16.76 4.66
N LEU A 388 17.56 -17.29 5.23
CA LEU A 388 17.22 -17.06 6.64
C LEU A 388 18.33 -17.49 7.59
N ASP A 389 19.04 -18.57 7.31
CA ASP A 389 20.13 -19.07 8.16
C ASP A 389 21.31 -18.07 8.26
N ARG A 390 21.52 -17.27 7.20
CA ARG A 390 22.52 -16.17 7.23
C ARG A 390 22.22 -15.16 8.34
N TYR A 391 20.95 -14.78 8.51
CA TYR A 391 20.48 -13.84 9.53
C TYR A 391 20.47 -14.47 10.93
N LEU A 392 19.98 -15.71 11.05
CA LEU A 392 19.91 -16.39 12.34
C LEU A 392 21.30 -16.73 12.91
N SER A 393 22.32 -16.90 12.06
CA SER A 393 23.70 -17.19 12.48
C SER A 393 24.50 -15.98 12.93
N VAL A 394 24.09 -14.74 12.64
CA VAL A 394 24.79 -13.49 13.04
C VAL A 394 25.04 -13.45 14.54
N GLN A 395 26.25 -13.09 14.94
CA GLN A 395 26.62 -12.95 16.33
C GLN A 395 26.69 -11.45 16.73
N ARG A 396 26.69 -11.16 18.03
CA ARG A 396 26.79 -9.79 18.55
C ARG A 396 28.01 -9.06 18.00
N GLU A 397 29.14 -9.76 17.91
CA GLU A 397 30.43 -9.24 17.46
C GLU A 397 30.37 -8.75 16.01
N ASP A 398 29.55 -9.42 15.16
CA ASP A 398 29.33 -9.01 13.77
C ASP A 398 28.57 -7.69 13.71
N ILE A 399 27.53 -7.54 14.55
CA ILE A 399 26.71 -6.33 14.62
C ILE A 399 27.52 -5.14 15.14
N VAL A 400 28.36 -5.34 16.15
CA VAL A 400 29.27 -4.31 16.68
C VAL A 400 30.27 -3.89 15.60
N ARG A 401 30.91 -4.84 14.96
CA ARG A 401 31.89 -4.59 13.89
C ARG A 401 31.31 -3.77 12.75
N VAL A 402 30.12 -4.08 12.26
CA VAL A 402 29.50 -3.28 11.17
C VAL A 402 29.12 -1.88 11.67
N GLY A 403 28.62 -1.74 12.90
CA GLY A 403 28.34 -0.45 13.53
C GLY A 403 29.56 0.44 13.72
N GLU A 404 30.77 -0.13 13.77
CA GLU A 404 32.04 0.60 13.80
C GLU A 404 32.58 0.89 12.38
N THR A 405 32.32 0.00 11.43
CA THR A 405 32.94 0.04 10.11
C THR A 405 32.30 1.07 9.19
N TYR A 406 30.96 1.15 9.17
CA TYR A 406 30.23 1.86 8.10
C TYR A 406 29.82 3.30 8.47
N PHE A 407 29.88 3.71 9.74
CA PHE A 407 29.47 5.04 10.20
C PHE A 407 30.69 5.93 10.48
N GLY A 408 31.39 6.35 9.42
CA GLY A 408 32.57 7.17 9.46
C GLY A 408 32.45 8.53 8.77
N ASP A 409 33.60 9.15 8.45
CA ASP A 409 33.65 10.49 7.83
C ASP A 409 33.21 10.53 6.36
N ARG A 410 33.12 9.39 5.69
CA ARG A 410 32.58 9.28 4.32
C ARG A 410 31.06 9.33 4.39
N GLN A 411 30.47 10.52 4.31
CA GLN A 411 29.02 10.71 4.47
C GLN A 411 28.50 11.91 3.67
N VAL A 412 27.24 11.85 3.30
CA VAL A 412 26.49 13.00 2.75
C VAL A 412 25.49 13.43 3.82
N ARG A 413 25.51 14.72 4.18
CA ARG A 413 24.52 15.34 5.07
C ARG A 413 23.65 16.27 4.26
N LEU A 414 22.33 16.01 4.24
CA LEU A 414 21.35 16.83 3.56
C LEU A 414 20.36 17.40 4.58
N ARG A 415 20.22 18.73 4.56
CA ARG A 415 19.29 19.49 5.36
C ARG A 415 18.14 20.00 4.47
N VAL A 416 16.90 19.62 4.76
CA VAL A 416 15.73 20.01 3.97
C VAL A 416 14.91 21.08 4.67
N LEU A 417 14.66 22.18 3.97
CA LEU A 417 13.89 23.38 4.40
C LEU A 417 12.83 23.75 3.33
N PRO A 418 11.74 24.50 3.58
CA PRO A 418 10.54 24.65 2.71
C PRO A 418 10.58 25.43 1.38
N GLU A 419 10.02 24.99 0.18
CA GLU A 419 9.48 25.68 -1.07
C GLU A 419 9.04 24.80 -2.32
N PRO A 420 8.41 25.29 -3.52
CA PRO A 420 7.60 24.51 -4.53
C PRO A 420 7.88 24.43 -6.08
N SER A 421 7.26 23.81 -7.08
CA SER A 421 6.69 22.76 -8.01
C SER A 421 6.63 22.88 -9.59
N LEU A 422 6.13 21.85 -10.48
CA LEU A 422 5.31 21.70 -11.76
C LEU A 422 5.69 20.72 -12.93
N SER A 423 4.89 20.33 -14.02
CA SER A 423 4.18 19.22 -14.68
C SER A 423 4.28 18.80 -16.20
N SER A 424 3.77 17.63 -16.83
CA SER A 424 2.84 16.91 -17.83
C SER A 424 3.27 16.14 -19.13
N ALA A 425 2.57 15.39 -19.98
CA ALA A 425 1.79 14.22 -20.50
C ALA A 425 1.97 13.57 -21.95
N ALA A 426 1.59 12.41 -22.49
CA ALA A 426 0.73 11.41 -23.28
C ALA A 426 1.15 10.57 -24.55
N THR A 427 0.63 9.50 -25.23
CA THR A 427 -0.07 8.21 -25.66
C THR A 427 0.25 7.35 -26.96
N THR A 428 -0.23 6.15 -27.39
CA THR A 428 -1.12 4.98 -27.79
C THR A 428 -0.68 3.93 -28.84
N VAL A 429 -1.37 2.69 -28.99
CA VAL A 429 -1.11 1.54 -29.92
C VAL A 429 -2.24 0.52 -30.23
N ASP A 430 -2.14 -0.52 -31.12
CA ASP A 430 -3.11 -1.55 -31.55
C ASP A 430 -2.60 -3.01 -31.81
N ARG A 431 -3.41 -4.13 -31.52
CA ARG A 431 -3.18 -5.56 -31.84
C ARG A 431 -4.44 -6.45 -31.93
N ASN A 432 -4.39 -7.64 -32.64
CA ASN A 432 -5.58 -8.22 -33.26
C ASN A 432 -6.19 -9.51 -32.68
N ILE A 433 -5.59 -10.40 -31.89
CA ILE A 433 -6.27 -11.57 -31.31
C ILE A 433 -5.58 -12.06 -30.02
N MET A 434 -6.38 -12.31 -28.99
CA MET A 434 -6.02 -12.76 -27.66
C MET A 434 -6.57 -14.17 -27.37
N PRO A 435 -5.81 -15.07 -26.68
CA PRO A 435 -6.33 -16.39 -26.30
C PRO A 435 -7.39 -16.33 -25.18
N GLY A 436 -8.28 -17.30 -25.17
CA GLY A 436 -9.31 -17.45 -24.13
C GLY A 436 -8.88 -18.35 -22.99
N PRO A 437 -9.64 -18.35 -21.86
CA PRO A 437 -9.30 -19.13 -20.67
C PRO A 437 -9.50 -20.64 -20.89
N SER A 438 -8.71 -21.46 -20.20
CA SER A 438 -8.98 -22.87 -19.98
C SER A 438 -10.13 -23.09 -18.99
N LYS A 439 -10.43 -24.34 -18.62
CA LYS A 439 -11.53 -24.65 -17.69
C LYS A 439 -11.27 -24.04 -16.31
N GLU A 440 -12.23 -23.27 -15.78
CA GLU A 440 -12.16 -22.65 -14.46
C GLU A 440 -12.07 -23.72 -13.36
N PRO A 441 -11.07 -23.64 -12.43
CA PRO A 441 -10.98 -24.53 -11.27
C PRO A 441 -12.08 -24.20 -10.24
N GLY A 442 -12.57 -25.22 -9.55
CA GLY A 442 -13.55 -25.02 -8.47
C GLY A 442 -12.88 -24.41 -7.23
N PHE A 443 -13.47 -23.36 -6.68
CA PHE A 443 -13.07 -22.76 -5.40
C PHE A 443 -14.24 -22.75 -4.43
N THR A 444 -13.97 -23.17 -3.17
CA THR A 444 -14.96 -23.14 -2.08
C THR A 444 -14.39 -22.27 -0.95
N PRO A 445 -14.99 -21.09 -0.66
CA PRO A 445 -14.54 -20.25 0.45
C PRO A 445 -14.63 -20.99 1.78
N PRO A 446 -13.77 -20.68 2.77
CA PRO A 446 -13.88 -21.29 4.09
C PRO A 446 -15.15 -20.84 4.80
N THR A 447 -15.78 -21.77 5.53
CA THR A 447 -16.90 -21.48 6.43
C THR A 447 -16.34 -21.30 7.85
N PRO A 448 -16.52 -20.15 8.52
CA PRO A 448 -16.04 -19.97 9.87
C PRO A 448 -16.80 -20.81 10.89
N SER A 449 -16.11 -21.27 11.92
CA SER A 449 -16.73 -21.82 13.13
C SER A 449 -16.96 -20.68 14.10
N ARG A 450 -18.21 -20.42 14.47
CA ARG A 450 -18.60 -19.37 15.42
C ARG A 450 -19.11 -19.96 16.73
N THR A 451 -18.67 -19.37 17.82
CA THR A 451 -19.19 -19.67 19.17
C THR A 451 -19.28 -18.38 19.99
N ARG A 452 -19.97 -18.44 21.11
CA ARG A 452 -20.05 -17.32 22.05
C ARG A 452 -19.66 -17.81 23.44
N LEU A 453 -18.70 -17.15 24.08
CA LEU A 453 -18.26 -17.47 25.43
C LEU A 453 -19.32 -17.10 26.46
N SER A 454 -19.20 -17.61 27.67
CA SER A 454 -20.17 -17.40 28.77
C SER A 454 -20.31 -15.91 29.15
N ASN A 455 -19.28 -15.11 28.98
CA ASN A 455 -19.30 -13.66 29.23
C ASN A 455 -19.85 -12.82 28.05
N GLY A 456 -20.23 -13.47 26.95
CA GLY A 456 -20.81 -12.80 25.80
C GLY A 456 -19.83 -12.46 24.65
N LEU A 457 -18.53 -12.71 24.80
CA LEU A 457 -17.55 -12.54 23.72
C LEU A 457 -17.82 -13.53 22.58
N GLY A 458 -17.99 -13.03 21.36
CA GLY A 458 -18.04 -13.86 20.18
C GLY A 458 -16.64 -14.36 19.80
N VAL A 459 -16.54 -15.59 19.30
CA VAL A 459 -15.28 -16.17 18.80
C VAL A 459 -15.54 -16.82 17.43
N THR A 460 -14.87 -16.29 16.42
CA THR A 460 -14.95 -16.76 15.03
C THR A 460 -13.60 -17.33 14.60
N VAL A 461 -13.54 -18.58 14.16
CA VAL A 461 -12.30 -19.29 13.84
C VAL A 461 -12.36 -19.88 12.43
N VAL A 462 -11.26 -19.72 11.67
CA VAL A 462 -10.99 -20.45 10.42
C VAL A 462 -9.62 -21.12 10.53
N GLU A 463 -9.59 -22.43 10.45
CA GLU A 463 -8.33 -23.18 10.35
C GLU A 463 -7.75 -23.06 8.95
N GLN A 464 -6.50 -22.58 8.84
CA GLN A 464 -5.75 -22.54 7.59
C GLN A 464 -4.34 -23.09 7.85
N ARG A 465 -4.15 -24.35 7.49
CA ARG A 465 -2.89 -25.10 7.67
C ARG A 465 -2.00 -24.87 6.45
N GLY A 466 -0.68 -24.93 6.63
CA GLY A 466 0.29 -24.78 5.55
C GLY A 466 1.47 -23.92 5.94
N MET A 467 1.21 -22.72 6.50
CA MET A 467 2.23 -21.86 7.08
C MET A 467 2.04 -21.75 8.59
N PRO A 468 3.13 -21.73 9.40
CA PRO A 468 3.05 -21.64 10.86
C PRO A 468 2.73 -20.22 11.34
N ILE A 469 1.61 -19.67 10.85
CA ILE A 469 1.17 -18.29 11.10
C ILE A 469 -0.27 -18.31 11.62
N VAL A 470 -0.56 -17.44 12.60
CA VAL A 470 -1.89 -17.15 13.09
C VAL A 470 -2.12 -15.64 13.06
N ALA A 471 -3.12 -15.21 12.32
CA ALA A 471 -3.68 -13.86 12.36
C ALA A 471 -4.87 -13.84 13.32
N PHE A 472 -4.93 -12.84 14.19
CA PHE A 472 -6.11 -12.64 15.04
C PHE A 472 -6.52 -11.17 15.10
N GLY A 473 -7.80 -10.94 15.30
CA GLY A 473 -8.38 -9.61 15.44
C GLY A 473 -9.49 -9.58 16.48
N LEU A 474 -9.44 -8.60 17.38
CA LEU A 474 -10.51 -8.26 18.30
C LEU A 474 -11.25 -7.05 17.75
N LEU A 475 -12.42 -7.27 17.18
CA LEU A 475 -13.32 -6.23 16.68
C LEU A 475 -14.26 -5.80 17.81
N LEU A 476 -14.30 -4.50 18.08
CA LEU A 476 -15.21 -3.91 19.08
C LEU A 476 -16.14 -2.90 18.39
N ASN A 477 -17.41 -2.93 18.70
CA ASN A 477 -18.40 -1.94 18.23
C ASN A 477 -18.21 -0.58 18.95
N ALA A 478 -17.02 0.01 18.83
CA ALA A 478 -16.53 1.20 19.54
C ALA A 478 -15.94 2.24 18.57
N GLY A 479 -16.63 2.52 17.45
CA GLY A 479 -16.17 3.45 16.45
C GLY A 479 -16.62 4.90 16.62
N ALA A 480 -16.05 5.80 15.80
CA ALA A 480 -16.31 7.24 15.82
C ALA A 480 -17.78 7.64 15.61
N VAL A 481 -18.63 6.76 15.08
CA VAL A 481 -20.07 6.99 14.99
C VAL A 481 -20.74 7.18 16.36
N LYS A 482 -20.09 6.74 17.45
CA LYS A 482 -20.55 6.87 18.83
C LYS A 482 -19.95 8.08 19.56
N ASP A 483 -19.12 8.86 18.89
CA ASP A 483 -18.55 10.10 19.47
C ASP A 483 -19.65 11.12 19.76
N PRO A 484 -19.62 11.79 20.91
CA PRO A 484 -20.49 12.92 21.15
C PRO A 484 -20.14 14.09 20.19
N GLU A 485 -21.14 14.86 19.79
CA GLU A 485 -20.97 16.00 18.89
C GLU A 485 -19.92 17.03 19.40
N SER A 486 -19.79 17.13 20.72
CA SER A 486 -18.81 18.02 21.37
C SER A 486 -17.38 17.50 21.36
N LEU A 487 -17.15 16.21 21.12
CA LEU A 487 -15.83 15.56 21.20
C LEU A 487 -15.61 14.60 20.03
N PRO A 488 -15.66 15.10 18.78
CA PRO A 488 -15.29 14.27 17.63
C PRO A 488 -13.84 13.80 17.74
N GLY A 489 -13.57 12.55 17.37
CA GLY A 489 -12.26 11.93 17.48
C GLY A 489 -12.02 11.19 18.80
N LEU A 490 -12.95 11.19 19.74
CA LEU A 490 -12.80 10.51 21.02
C LEU A 490 -12.53 9.01 20.84
N ALA A 491 -13.28 8.32 19.97
CA ALA A 491 -13.09 6.89 19.72
C ALA A 491 -11.72 6.59 19.09
N GLY A 492 -11.32 7.37 18.09
CA GLY A 492 -10.01 7.26 17.46
C GLY A 492 -8.87 7.46 18.45
N PHE A 493 -8.97 8.51 19.27
CA PHE A 493 -7.96 8.83 20.26
C PHE A 493 -7.91 7.81 21.41
N THR A 494 -9.07 7.32 21.89
CA THR A 494 -9.11 6.22 22.87
C THR A 494 -8.43 4.97 22.34
N ALA A 495 -8.65 4.62 21.07
CA ALA A 495 -8.00 3.49 20.43
C ALA A 495 -6.47 3.68 20.38
N GLN A 496 -5.98 4.87 20.03
CA GLN A 496 -4.54 5.19 20.04
C GLN A 496 -3.92 5.08 21.44
N MET A 497 -4.69 5.39 22.50
CA MET A 497 -4.22 5.33 23.87
C MET A 497 -4.23 3.91 24.49
N LEU A 498 -4.87 2.91 23.88
CA LEU A 498 -4.88 1.54 24.39
C LEU A 498 -3.45 0.94 24.55
N PRO A 499 -2.55 1.04 23.57
CA PRO A 499 -1.19 0.49 23.70
C PRO A 499 -0.26 1.32 24.61
N GLU A 500 -0.72 2.47 25.12
CA GLU A 500 0.12 3.40 25.88
C GLU A 500 0.29 3.03 27.36
N GLY A 501 -0.36 1.99 27.84
CA GLY A 501 -0.12 1.42 29.17
C GLY A 501 -1.23 0.55 29.71
N THR A 502 -0.83 -0.50 30.40
CA THR A 502 -1.69 -1.37 31.18
C THR A 502 -1.30 -1.29 32.67
N SER A 503 -2.07 -1.97 33.51
CA SER A 503 -1.72 -2.08 34.93
C SER A 503 -0.40 -2.84 35.17
N SER A 504 0.07 -3.61 34.17
CA SER A 504 1.24 -4.49 34.27
C SER A 504 2.42 -4.03 33.40
N LYS A 505 2.20 -3.15 32.43
CA LYS A 505 3.22 -2.75 31.43
C LYS A 505 3.06 -1.30 31.00
N THR A 506 4.19 -0.65 30.79
CA THR A 506 4.31 0.63 30.10
C THR A 506 4.15 0.44 28.59
N SER A 507 3.96 1.54 27.85
CA SER A 507 3.92 1.59 26.37
C SER A 507 5.15 0.87 25.75
N GLN A 508 6.34 1.17 26.23
CA GLN A 508 7.60 0.56 25.75
C GLN A 508 7.66 -0.94 26.01
N GLU A 509 7.22 -1.39 27.18
CA GLU A 509 7.19 -2.83 27.53
C GLU A 509 6.13 -3.59 26.70
N ILE A 510 5.00 -2.95 26.34
CA ILE A 510 4.00 -3.53 25.45
C ILE A 510 4.59 -3.69 24.04
N ALA A 511 5.21 -2.64 23.51
CA ALA A 511 5.86 -2.68 22.21
C ALA A 511 6.97 -3.74 22.16
N ALA A 512 7.87 -3.73 23.16
CA ALA A 512 8.95 -4.71 23.28
C ALA A 512 8.42 -6.17 23.34
N ALA A 513 7.31 -6.41 24.05
CA ALA A 513 6.73 -7.75 24.15
C ALA A 513 6.19 -8.27 22.83
N PHE A 514 5.53 -7.41 22.01
CA PHE A 514 5.10 -7.79 20.66
C PHE A 514 6.28 -7.98 19.70
N GLU A 515 7.24 -7.07 19.73
CA GLU A 515 8.45 -7.16 18.91
C GLU A 515 9.26 -8.40 19.23
N PHE A 516 9.36 -8.78 20.53
CA PHE A 516 10.08 -9.98 20.97
C PHE A 516 9.53 -11.27 20.36
N ILE A 517 8.21 -11.36 20.15
CA ILE A 517 7.57 -12.51 19.50
C ILE A 517 7.51 -12.40 17.97
N GLY A 518 8.23 -11.44 17.38
CA GLY A 518 8.24 -11.21 15.93
C GLY A 518 6.91 -10.72 15.37
N SER A 519 6.13 -9.98 16.16
CA SER A 519 4.81 -9.47 15.80
C SER A 519 4.74 -7.95 15.98
N ARG A 520 3.70 -7.37 15.43
CA ARG A 520 3.32 -5.98 15.67
C ARG A 520 1.82 -5.93 15.94
N LEU A 521 1.44 -5.21 16.98
CA LEU A 521 0.05 -4.92 17.26
C LEU A 521 -0.37 -3.70 16.43
N SER A 522 -1.53 -3.79 15.76
CA SER A 522 -2.25 -2.64 15.20
C SER A 522 -3.49 -2.39 16.04
N VAL A 523 -3.74 -1.14 16.40
CA VAL A 523 -4.97 -0.69 17.05
C VAL A 523 -5.58 0.41 16.20
N ASP A 524 -6.64 0.09 15.49
CA ASP A 524 -7.28 0.94 14.49
C ASP A 524 -8.66 1.40 14.98
N GLY A 525 -8.78 2.68 15.35
CA GLY A 525 -10.06 3.34 15.54
C GLY A 525 -10.68 3.70 14.19
N ARG A 526 -11.78 3.06 13.83
CA ARG A 526 -12.48 3.27 12.56
C ARG A 526 -13.82 3.98 12.78
N ARG A 527 -14.54 4.26 11.71
CA ARG A 527 -15.83 4.93 11.82
C ARG A 527 -16.84 4.14 12.64
N GLU A 528 -16.95 2.84 12.40
CA GLU A 528 -17.97 1.99 13.01
C GLU A 528 -17.45 1.04 14.09
N TYR A 529 -16.15 0.84 14.17
CA TYR A 529 -15.53 -0.11 15.09
C TYR A 529 -14.12 0.30 15.48
N THR A 530 -13.61 -0.32 16.55
CA THR A 530 -12.17 -0.37 16.86
C THR A 530 -11.70 -1.81 16.63
N LEU A 531 -10.54 -1.96 16.01
CA LEU A 531 -9.90 -3.24 15.72
C LEU A 531 -8.52 -3.29 16.37
N LEU A 532 -8.30 -4.27 17.24
CA LEU A 532 -6.97 -4.68 17.69
C LEU A 532 -6.59 -5.91 16.86
N SER A 533 -5.51 -5.89 16.13
CA SER A 533 -5.09 -7.04 15.31
C SER A 533 -3.59 -7.27 15.36
N ALA A 534 -3.20 -8.54 15.24
CA ALA A 534 -1.83 -8.94 15.12
C ALA A 534 -1.72 -10.24 14.32
N GLU A 535 -0.55 -10.46 13.72
CA GLU A 535 -0.19 -11.70 13.07
C GLU A 535 1.10 -12.22 13.69
N THR A 536 1.12 -13.47 14.12
CA THR A 536 2.23 -14.10 14.84
C THR A 536 2.58 -15.46 14.25
N LEU A 537 3.79 -15.94 14.53
CA LEU A 537 4.07 -17.37 14.35
C LEU A 537 3.20 -18.21 15.29
N THR A 538 2.77 -19.41 14.85
CA THR A 538 1.93 -20.33 15.64
C THR A 538 2.51 -20.60 17.03
N LYS A 539 3.82 -20.74 17.17
CA LYS A 539 4.52 -20.93 18.46
C LYS A 539 4.32 -19.76 19.44
N HIS A 540 3.96 -18.58 18.95
CA HIS A 540 3.83 -17.35 19.74
C HIS A 540 2.40 -16.81 19.84
N TRP A 541 1.45 -17.38 19.08
CA TRP A 541 0.08 -16.84 19.05
C TRP A 541 -0.61 -16.76 20.42
N PRO A 542 -0.43 -17.77 21.35
CA PRO A 542 -1.04 -17.67 22.67
C PRO A 542 -0.52 -16.45 23.44
N LYS A 543 0.77 -16.14 23.29
CA LYS A 543 1.38 -14.97 23.94
C LYS A 543 0.93 -13.66 23.30
N GLY A 544 0.82 -13.61 21.97
CA GLY A 544 0.30 -12.45 21.24
C GLY A 544 -1.12 -12.11 21.66
N LEU A 545 -1.99 -13.12 21.81
CA LEU A 545 -3.37 -12.93 22.27
C LEU A 545 -3.43 -12.44 23.74
N GLU A 546 -2.58 -12.97 24.64
CA GLU A 546 -2.49 -12.49 26.03
C GLU A 546 -2.11 -11.01 26.09
N LEU A 547 -1.14 -10.59 25.27
CA LEU A 547 -0.69 -9.21 25.22
C LEU A 547 -1.78 -8.27 24.69
N ALA A 548 -2.49 -8.67 23.63
CA ALA A 548 -3.62 -7.90 23.11
C ALA A 548 -4.79 -7.82 24.11
N ALA A 549 -5.06 -8.92 24.81
CA ALA A 549 -6.09 -8.97 25.86
C ALA A 549 -5.76 -8.04 27.04
N ASP A 550 -4.50 -7.94 27.46
CA ASP A 550 -4.10 -7.06 28.57
C ASP A 550 -4.47 -5.59 28.33
N LEU A 551 -4.46 -5.14 27.06
CA LEU A 551 -4.89 -3.79 26.66
C LEU A 551 -6.40 -3.56 26.85
N LEU A 552 -7.20 -4.61 26.78
CA LEU A 552 -8.65 -4.53 26.96
C LEU A 552 -9.08 -4.83 28.40
N LEU A 553 -8.32 -5.65 29.11
CA LEU A 553 -8.64 -6.04 30.47
C LEU A 553 -8.11 -5.04 31.51
N ASN A 554 -6.97 -4.43 31.25
CA ASN A 554 -6.21 -3.66 32.24
C ASN A 554 -5.67 -2.31 31.74
N PRO A 555 -6.34 -1.56 30.83
CA PRO A 555 -5.80 -0.29 30.34
C PRO A 555 -5.75 0.76 31.44
N THR A 556 -4.73 1.61 31.44
CA THR A 556 -4.54 2.63 32.48
C THR A 556 -4.69 4.05 31.96
N PHE A 557 -4.52 4.30 30.67
CA PHE A 557 -4.54 5.63 30.04
C PHE A 557 -3.69 6.63 30.85
N PRO A 558 -2.36 6.46 30.94
CA PRO A 558 -1.51 7.28 31.79
C PRO A 558 -1.51 8.75 31.35
N ASP A 559 -1.62 9.69 32.29
CA ASP A 559 -1.71 11.14 31.99
C ASP A 559 -0.50 11.66 31.20
N HIS A 560 0.71 11.16 31.47
CA HIS A 560 1.91 11.59 30.78
C HIS A 560 1.93 11.09 29.33
N GLU A 561 1.41 9.89 29.05
CA GLU A 561 1.26 9.36 27.69
C GLU A 561 0.12 10.08 26.96
N LEU A 562 -0.97 10.40 27.63
CA LEU A 562 -2.05 11.20 27.08
C LEU A 562 -1.51 12.52 26.51
N GLU A 563 -0.66 13.24 27.27
CA GLU A 563 -0.09 14.51 26.81
C GLU A 563 0.98 14.31 25.69
N ARG A 564 1.69 13.19 25.68
CA ARG A 564 2.59 12.85 24.58
C ARG A 564 1.81 12.56 23.28
N VAL A 565 0.87 11.62 23.33
CA VAL A 565 0.04 11.24 22.19
C VAL A 565 -0.77 12.43 21.67
N ARG A 566 -1.29 13.28 22.57
CA ARG A 566 -1.99 14.53 22.21
C ARG A 566 -1.11 15.42 21.35
N ARG A 567 0.15 15.69 21.77
CA ARG A 567 1.08 16.54 21.00
C ARG A 567 1.38 15.93 19.62
N GLU A 568 1.64 14.62 19.56
CA GLU A 568 1.88 13.93 18.31
C GLU A 568 0.66 14.03 17.38
N HIS A 569 -0.52 13.72 17.89
CA HIS A 569 -1.77 13.78 17.13
C HIS A 569 -2.10 15.20 16.63
N LEU A 570 -1.91 16.22 17.46
CA LEU A 570 -2.09 17.62 17.05
C LEU A 570 -1.07 18.02 15.98
N THR A 571 0.17 17.56 16.09
CA THR A 571 1.19 17.80 15.06
C THR A 571 0.80 17.14 13.73
N ASP A 572 0.27 15.92 13.77
CA ASP A 572 -0.20 15.22 12.57
C ASP A 572 -1.41 15.92 11.94
N LEU A 573 -2.36 16.39 12.75
CA LEU A 573 -3.49 17.19 12.26
C LEU A 573 -3.02 18.48 11.57
N ARG A 574 -2.04 19.18 12.13
CA ARG A 574 -1.48 20.42 11.54
C ARG A 574 -0.73 20.13 10.26
N ARG A 575 0.14 19.11 10.27
CA ARG A 575 0.85 18.67 9.06
C ARG A 575 -0.10 18.24 7.95
N GLY A 576 -1.18 17.52 8.30
CA GLY A 576 -2.20 17.11 7.33
C GLY A 576 -2.88 18.27 6.59
N LYS A 577 -2.89 19.48 7.18
CA LYS A 577 -3.40 20.68 6.50
C LYS A 577 -2.53 21.12 5.32
N ASP A 578 -1.28 20.68 5.26
CA ASP A 578 -0.37 20.96 4.14
C ASP A 578 -0.56 20.00 2.96
N GLU A 579 -1.25 18.87 3.18
CA GLU A 579 -1.45 17.83 2.16
C GLU A 579 -2.89 17.86 1.60
N PRO A 580 -3.10 18.27 0.33
CA PRO A 580 -4.45 18.43 -0.25
C PRO A 580 -5.33 17.17 -0.16
N ASN A 581 -4.75 15.98 -0.29
CA ASN A 581 -5.47 14.72 -0.14
C ASN A 581 -5.96 14.50 1.30
N ILE A 582 -5.15 14.82 2.30
CA ILE A 582 -5.52 14.69 3.72
C ILE A 582 -6.61 15.70 4.07
N VAL A 583 -6.47 16.96 3.61
CA VAL A 583 -7.53 17.98 3.75
C VAL A 583 -8.85 17.47 3.18
N ALA A 584 -8.82 16.90 1.95
CA ALA A 584 -10.01 16.34 1.34
C ALA A 584 -10.61 15.19 2.18
N GLU A 585 -9.81 14.24 2.67
CA GLU A 585 -10.27 13.13 3.51
C GLU A 585 -10.91 13.60 4.82
N GLN A 586 -10.32 14.57 5.50
CA GLN A 586 -10.85 15.13 6.76
C GLN A 586 -12.19 15.81 6.56
N LEU A 587 -12.38 16.51 5.43
CA LEU A 587 -13.61 17.26 5.15
C LEU A 587 -14.75 16.42 4.61
N MET A 588 -14.46 15.32 3.89
CA MET A 588 -15.46 14.48 3.21
C MET A 588 -16.62 14.09 4.11
N SER A 589 -16.32 13.61 5.31
CA SER A 589 -17.34 13.12 6.25
C SER A 589 -18.31 14.24 6.66
N GLY A 590 -17.80 15.42 7.02
CA GLY A 590 -18.61 16.57 7.42
C GLY A 590 -19.43 17.17 6.29
N LEU A 591 -19.03 16.93 5.04
CA LEU A 591 -19.78 17.35 3.85
C LEU A 591 -20.81 16.31 3.43
N ALA A 592 -20.51 15.02 3.55
CA ALA A 592 -21.38 13.92 3.13
C ALA A 592 -22.52 13.65 4.12
N TYR A 593 -22.25 13.77 5.43
CA TYR A 593 -23.17 13.45 6.50
C TYR A 593 -23.47 14.69 7.35
N LYS A 594 -24.61 14.73 8.03
CA LYS A 594 -24.92 15.79 9.00
C LYS A 594 -23.87 15.77 10.14
N LYS A 595 -23.28 16.93 10.45
CA LYS A 595 -22.31 17.10 11.56
C LYS A 595 -22.88 16.73 12.93
N SER A 596 -24.19 16.76 13.11
CA SER A 596 -24.88 16.31 14.33
C SER A 596 -24.92 14.79 14.51
N THR A 597 -24.35 14.01 13.59
CA THR A 597 -24.25 12.55 13.67
C THR A 597 -22.79 12.14 13.70
N GLY A 598 -22.45 11.05 14.39
CA GLY A 598 -21.08 10.52 14.41
C GLY A 598 -20.52 10.15 13.02
N TYR A 599 -21.38 9.96 12.01
CA TYR A 599 -20.93 9.80 10.63
C TYR A 599 -20.35 11.09 10.04
N GLY A 600 -20.79 12.25 10.48
CA GLY A 600 -20.31 13.56 10.02
C GLY A 600 -19.02 14.04 10.67
N HIS A 601 -18.48 13.30 11.64
CA HIS A 601 -17.24 13.65 12.32
C HIS A 601 -16.01 13.10 11.56
N ALA A 602 -14.89 13.84 11.56
CA ALA A 602 -13.60 13.29 11.20
C ALA A 602 -13.17 12.28 12.27
N ILE A 603 -12.69 11.10 11.88
CA ILE A 603 -12.25 10.04 12.82
C ILE A 603 -11.08 10.55 13.68
N ALA A 604 -10.19 11.33 13.09
CA ALA A 604 -9.08 11.96 13.80
C ALA A 604 -9.51 13.14 14.71
N GLY A 605 -10.76 13.58 14.64
CA GLY A 605 -11.23 14.76 15.36
C GLY A 605 -10.76 16.08 14.76
N THR A 606 -10.80 17.13 15.56
CA THR A 606 -10.28 18.47 15.25
C THR A 606 -9.25 18.90 16.30
N GLU A 607 -8.40 19.87 16.01
CA GLU A 607 -7.46 20.40 17.02
C GLU A 607 -8.20 20.78 18.31
N ALA A 608 -9.32 21.51 18.20
CA ALA A 608 -10.09 21.93 19.36
C ALA A 608 -10.67 20.76 20.17
N SER A 609 -11.18 19.70 19.51
CA SER A 609 -11.70 18.54 20.21
C SER A 609 -10.59 17.72 20.87
N VAL A 610 -9.45 17.54 20.20
CA VAL A 610 -8.29 16.80 20.73
C VAL A 610 -7.66 17.54 21.91
N GLU A 611 -7.58 18.88 21.87
CA GLU A 611 -7.13 19.71 23.00
C GLU A 611 -8.08 19.59 24.21
N ALA A 612 -9.38 19.45 23.97
CA ALA A 612 -10.39 19.35 25.03
C ALA A 612 -10.55 17.96 25.63
N LEU A 613 -10.09 16.88 24.94
CA LEU A 613 -10.19 15.50 25.42
C LEU A 613 -9.51 15.31 26.78
N THR A 614 -10.18 14.65 27.68
CA THR A 614 -9.64 14.29 29.00
C THR A 614 -9.54 12.78 29.18
N ARG A 615 -8.71 12.37 30.13
CA ARG A 615 -8.62 10.96 30.55
C ARG A 615 -9.99 10.41 30.97
N ASP A 616 -10.80 11.21 31.68
CA ASP A 616 -12.13 10.80 32.12
C ASP A 616 -13.10 10.59 30.97
N ASP A 617 -12.97 11.31 29.85
CA ASP A 617 -13.77 11.08 28.64
C ASP A 617 -13.46 9.72 28.04
N MET A 618 -12.17 9.37 27.93
CA MET A 618 -11.72 8.05 27.45
C MET A 618 -12.18 6.91 28.37
N LEU A 619 -12.05 7.08 29.69
CA LEU A 619 -12.51 6.09 30.66
C LEU A 619 -14.02 5.86 30.58
N ARG A 620 -14.83 6.93 30.42
CA ARG A 620 -16.28 6.82 30.21
C ARG A 620 -16.62 6.10 28.92
N GLN A 621 -15.96 6.44 27.82
CA GLN A 621 -16.17 5.76 26.55
C GLN A 621 -15.75 4.30 26.63
N PHE A 622 -14.59 4.02 27.21
CA PHE A 622 -14.09 2.67 27.38
C PHE A 622 -15.07 1.80 28.21
N ALA A 623 -15.53 2.30 29.35
CA ALA A 623 -16.48 1.59 30.19
C ALA A 623 -17.83 1.33 29.49
N ARG A 624 -18.25 2.23 28.58
CA ARG A 624 -19.48 2.10 27.79
C ARG A 624 -19.34 1.11 26.63
N ASP A 625 -18.26 1.23 25.84
CA ASP A 625 -18.18 0.60 24.50
C ASP A 625 -17.27 -0.64 24.47
N TYR A 626 -16.32 -0.78 25.41
CA TYR A 626 -15.34 -1.87 25.42
C TYR A 626 -15.75 -2.97 26.40
N GLY A 627 -16.43 -3.98 25.90
CA GLY A 627 -16.85 -5.12 26.71
C GLY A 627 -17.17 -6.34 25.85
N PRO A 628 -17.23 -7.54 26.48
CA PRO A 628 -17.29 -8.79 25.73
C PRO A 628 -18.56 -8.94 24.89
N SER A 629 -19.69 -8.38 25.30
CA SER A 629 -20.95 -8.41 24.52
C SER A 629 -20.91 -7.56 23.26
N ASN A 630 -19.99 -6.58 23.19
CA ASN A 630 -19.75 -5.68 22.04
C ASN A 630 -18.56 -6.12 21.19
N ALA A 631 -17.96 -7.28 21.47
CA ALA A 631 -16.71 -7.71 20.88
C ALA A 631 -16.81 -9.06 20.18
N GLU A 632 -15.98 -9.23 19.17
CA GLU A 632 -15.75 -10.51 18.49
C GLU A 632 -14.24 -10.73 18.34
N LEU A 633 -13.76 -11.88 18.82
CA LEU A 633 -12.41 -12.38 18.54
C LEU A 633 -12.46 -13.21 17.25
N ILE A 634 -11.69 -12.84 16.27
CA ILE A 634 -11.53 -13.57 15.01
C ILE A 634 -10.12 -14.16 14.99
N VAL A 635 -10.00 -15.46 14.70
CA VAL A 635 -8.71 -16.18 14.64
C VAL A 635 -8.64 -16.97 13.34
N VAL A 636 -7.55 -16.79 12.61
CA VAL A 636 -7.32 -17.47 11.33
C VAL A 636 -5.88 -17.98 11.28
N GLY A 637 -5.67 -19.21 10.86
CA GLY A 637 -4.35 -19.75 10.64
C GLY A 637 -4.12 -21.14 11.16
N ASP A 638 -2.86 -21.47 11.46
CA ASP A 638 -2.45 -22.79 11.92
C ASP A 638 -2.74 -23.00 13.41
N VAL A 639 -4.03 -22.99 13.72
CA VAL A 639 -4.59 -23.25 15.07
C VAL A 639 -5.94 -23.93 14.94
N GLY A 640 -6.21 -24.94 15.78
CA GLY A 640 -7.50 -25.65 15.80
C GLY A 640 -8.61 -24.84 16.47
N VAL A 641 -9.86 -25.06 16.04
CA VAL A 641 -11.04 -24.36 16.59
C VAL A 641 -11.14 -24.53 18.11
N ASP A 642 -11.05 -25.77 18.62
CA ASP A 642 -11.17 -26.07 20.05
C ASP A 642 -10.05 -25.39 20.87
N GLU A 643 -8.82 -25.34 20.31
CA GLU A 643 -7.68 -24.69 20.94
C GLU A 643 -7.91 -23.19 21.03
N ALA A 644 -8.35 -22.56 19.93
CA ALA A 644 -8.61 -21.12 19.89
C ALA A 644 -9.71 -20.70 20.85
N VAL A 645 -10.83 -21.45 20.90
CA VAL A 645 -11.95 -21.20 21.82
C VAL A 645 -11.51 -21.38 23.26
N LYS A 646 -10.81 -22.48 23.57
CA LYS A 646 -10.30 -22.74 24.92
C LYS A 646 -9.39 -21.62 25.39
N ARG A 647 -8.48 -21.18 24.52
CA ARG A 647 -7.54 -20.09 24.83
C ARG A 647 -8.25 -18.76 25.04
N ALA A 648 -9.27 -18.46 24.24
CA ALA A 648 -10.12 -17.29 24.43
C ALA A 648 -10.85 -17.33 25.76
N GLU A 649 -11.42 -18.50 26.16
CA GLU A 649 -12.04 -18.67 27.48
C GLU A 649 -11.06 -18.45 28.63
N GLU A 650 -9.85 -19.04 28.56
CA GLU A 650 -8.83 -18.90 29.60
C GLU A 650 -8.44 -17.41 29.82
N ILE A 651 -8.32 -16.64 28.74
CA ILE A 651 -7.87 -15.25 28.80
C ILE A 651 -8.99 -14.27 29.13
N PHE A 652 -10.17 -14.43 28.51
CA PHE A 652 -11.24 -13.43 28.59
C PHE A 652 -12.34 -13.75 29.58
N ASN A 653 -12.29 -14.88 30.29
CA ASN A 653 -13.35 -15.29 31.22
C ASN A 653 -13.69 -14.23 32.28
N GLY A 654 -12.69 -13.45 32.73
CA GLY A 654 -12.89 -12.36 33.70
C GLY A 654 -13.30 -11.02 33.08
N TRP A 655 -13.37 -10.93 31.74
CA TRP A 655 -13.70 -9.68 31.07
C TRP A 655 -15.19 -9.37 31.24
N SER A 656 -15.48 -8.15 31.73
CA SER A 656 -16.83 -7.63 31.96
C SER A 656 -16.89 -6.16 31.59
N GLY A 657 -18.07 -5.59 31.49
CA GLY A 657 -18.28 -4.20 31.10
C GLY A 657 -18.86 -4.11 29.69
N GLY A 658 -18.89 -2.89 29.17
CA GLY A 658 -19.57 -2.57 27.92
C GLY A 658 -21.10 -2.64 28.08
N VAL A 659 -21.80 -1.78 27.39
CA VAL A 659 -23.26 -1.80 27.31
C VAL A 659 -23.63 -2.06 25.87
N ASP A 660 -24.50 -3.02 25.62
CA ASP A 660 -25.10 -3.20 24.30
C ASP A 660 -25.96 -1.96 23.98
N SER A 661 -25.29 -0.92 23.45
CA SER A 661 -25.94 0.33 23.09
C SER A 661 -26.49 0.23 21.67
N PRO A 662 -27.73 0.71 21.44
CA PRO A 662 -28.31 0.68 20.11
C PRO A 662 -27.40 1.41 19.11
N TRP A 663 -27.28 0.82 17.90
CA TRP A 663 -26.52 1.43 16.83
C TRP A 663 -27.09 2.82 16.47
N PRO A 664 -26.26 3.82 16.26
CA PRO A 664 -26.76 5.16 15.87
C PRO A 664 -27.60 5.06 14.60
N THR A 665 -28.82 5.60 14.62
CA THR A 665 -29.68 5.70 13.44
C THR A 665 -29.00 6.52 12.35
N ALA A 666 -29.16 6.06 11.10
CA ALA A 666 -28.72 6.83 9.96
C ALA A 666 -29.39 8.20 9.95
N PRO A 667 -28.66 9.27 9.66
CA PRO A 667 -29.30 10.57 9.51
C PRO A 667 -30.26 10.55 8.32
N GLU A 668 -31.42 11.16 8.45
CA GLU A 668 -32.26 11.48 7.30
C GLU A 668 -31.44 12.30 6.31
N SER A 669 -31.36 11.83 5.08
CA SER A 669 -30.62 12.50 4.02
C SER A 669 -31.37 13.74 3.54
N THR A 670 -31.16 14.89 4.14
CA THR A 670 -31.48 16.17 3.52
C THR A 670 -30.32 16.56 2.60
N GLN A 671 -30.26 15.94 1.41
CA GLN A 671 -29.20 16.26 0.47
C GLN A 671 -29.59 17.53 -0.31
N PRO A 672 -28.77 18.59 -0.30
CA PRO A 672 -28.93 19.71 -1.22
C PRO A 672 -28.65 19.23 -2.66
N PRO A 673 -29.11 19.93 -3.71
CA PRO A 673 -28.69 19.68 -5.07
C PRO A 673 -27.15 19.76 -5.18
N THR A 674 -26.62 19.28 -6.30
CA THR A 674 -25.18 19.27 -6.58
C THR A 674 -24.53 20.62 -6.27
N VAL A 675 -23.43 20.58 -5.52
CA VAL A 675 -22.71 21.78 -5.02
C VAL A 675 -21.20 21.52 -5.06
N ILE A 676 -20.44 22.54 -5.41
CA ILE A 676 -18.98 22.55 -5.34
C ILE A 676 -18.54 23.19 -4.00
N TYR A 677 -17.67 22.49 -3.30
CA TYR A 677 -16.93 23.02 -2.14
C TYR A 677 -15.50 23.28 -2.55
N LEU A 678 -15.04 24.52 -2.46
CA LEU A 678 -13.69 24.90 -2.88
C LEU A 678 -12.86 25.31 -1.66
N VAL A 679 -11.78 24.58 -1.43
CA VAL A 679 -10.74 24.91 -0.44
C VAL A 679 -9.54 25.49 -1.19
N ASP A 680 -9.12 26.68 -0.78
CA ASP A 680 -8.00 27.38 -1.41
C ASP A 680 -6.65 26.80 -0.97
N ARG A 681 -5.82 26.46 -1.97
CA ARG A 681 -4.44 26.02 -1.78
C ARG A 681 -3.53 26.76 -2.78
N PRO A 682 -3.08 27.97 -2.45
CA PRO A 682 -2.31 28.81 -3.38
C PRO A 682 -1.06 28.13 -3.90
N GLY A 683 -0.82 28.20 -5.21
CA GLY A 683 0.32 27.60 -5.89
C GLY A 683 0.29 26.07 -5.97
N ALA A 684 -0.85 25.42 -5.72
CA ALA A 684 -0.98 23.99 -5.89
C ALA A 684 -0.96 23.62 -7.39
N PRO A 685 -0.04 22.73 -7.82
CA PRO A 685 0.06 22.35 -9.25
C PRO A 685 -1.03 21.36 -9.67
N GLN A 686 -1.72 20.77 -8.70
CA GLN A 686 -2.85 19.86 -8.90
C GLN A 686 -4.02 20.24 -8.01
N SER A 687 -5.22 20.01 -8.51
CA SER A 687 -6.46 20.04 -7.73
C SER A 687 -6.83 18.63 -7.31
N VAL A 688 -7.10 18.42 -6.03
CA VAL A 688 -7.72 17.17 -5.54
C VAL A 688 -9.23 17.31 -5.68
N ILE A 689 -9.84 16.42 -6.46
CA ILE A 689 -11.30 16.38 -6.67
C ILE A 689 -11.87 15.16 -5.94
N ARG A 690 -12.96 15.36 -5.17
CA ARG A 690 -13.77 14.30 -4.55
C ARG A 690 -15.24 14.57 -4.82
N ALA A 691 -15.82 13.90 -5.79
CA ALA A 691 -17.25 13.91 -6.09
C ALA A 691 -17.91 12.77 -5.30
N MET A 692 -18.85 13.11 -4.41
CA MET A 692 -19.40 12.13 -3.47
C MET A 692 -20.89 12.33 -3.21
N HIS A 693 -21.59 11.24 -2.93
CA HIS A 693 -22.96 11.24 -2.40
C HIS A 693 -23.19 10.04 -1.50
N THR A 694 -24.16 10.13 -0.59
CA THR A 694 -24.55 9.01 0.25
C THR A 694 -25.37 7.99 -0.55
N THR A 695 -25.20 6.68 -0.24
CA THR A 695 -25.86 5.58 -0.93
C THR A 695 -26.31 4.50 0.06
N ILE A 696 -26.82 3.38 -0.44
CA ILE A 696 -27.38 2.25 0.33
C ILE A 696 -26.44 1.70 1.39
N PRO A 697 -26.99 1.16 2.50
CA PRO A 697 -26.18 0.46 3.50
C PRO A 697 -25.66 -0.89 2.97
N ARG A 698 -24.62 -1.42 3.62
CA ARG A 698 -23.97 -2.69 3.24
C ARG A 698 -24.93 -3.89 3.15
N ARG A 699 -25.98 -3.93 3.96
CA ARG A 699 -27.00 -5.03 3.97
C ARG A 699 -28.14 -4.86 2.98
N HIS A 700 -28.12 -3.82 2.15
CA HIS A 700 -29.16 -3.61 1.15
C HIS A 700 -29.14 -4.73 0.09
N PRO A 701 -30.31 -5.19 -0.42
CA PRO A 701 -30.36 -6.23 -1.46
C PRO A 701 -29.54 -5.89 -2.72
N ASP A 702 -29.47 -4.62 -3.10
CA ASP A 702 -28.72 -4.15 -4.27
C ASP A 702 -27.21 -4.00 -4.03
N TYR A 703 -26.69 -4.36 -2.84
CA TYR A 703 -25.26 -4.21 -2.51
C TYR A 703 -24.33 -4.79 -3.56
N LEU A 704 -24.53 -6.08 -3.93
CA LEU A 704 -23.68 -6.75 -4.92
C LEU A 704 -23.83 -6.12 -6.30
N GLY A 705 -25.06 -5.80 -6.69
CA GLY A 705 -25.29 -5.13 -7.96
C GLY A 705 -24.66 -3.76 -8.07
N LEU A 706 -24.71 -2.94 -7.00
CA LEU A 706 -24.04 -1.64 -6.96
C LEU A 706 -22.50 -1.79 -6.88
N THR A 707 -22.00 -2.84 -6.25
CA THR A 707 -20.55 -3.17 -6.27
C THR A 707 -20.10 -3.46 -7.71
N ILE A 708 -20.85 -4.28 -8.47
CA ILE A 708 -20.53 -4.60 -9.86
C ILE A 708 -20.70 -3.36 -10.76
N ALA A 709 -21.77 -2.58 -10.59
CA ALA A 709 -21.95 -1.33 -11.32
C ALA A 709 -20.78 -0.34 -11.07
N ASN A 710 -20.36 -0.19 -9.81
CA ASN A 710 -19.20 0.65 -9.47
C ASN A 710 -17.89 0.11 -10.05
N TYR A 711 -17.71 -1.21 -10.10
CA TYR A 711 -16.51 -1.82 -10.70
C TYR A 711 -16.35 -1.44 -12.18
N ALA A 712 -17.44 -1.48 -12.94
CA ALA A 712 -17.46 -1.01 -14.33
C ALA A 712 -17.36 0.52 -14.46
N PHE A 713 -17.92 1.28 -13.51
CA PHE A 713 -17.94 2.73 -13.53
C PHE A 713 -16.60 3.37 -13.24
N GLY A 714 -15.92 2.93 -12.18
CA GLY A 714 -14.64 3.53 -11.75
C GLY A 714 -13.86 2.68 -10.75
N GLY A 715 -14.29 1.44 -10.47
CA GLY A 715 -13.71 0.58 -9.44
C GLY A 715 -12.48 -0.21 -9.89
N GLN A 716 -12.07 -0.13 -11.13
CA GLN A 716 -10.88 -0.78 -11.69
C GLN A 716 -10.11 0.17 -12.61
N PHE A 717 -8.90 -0.22 -12.99
CA PHE A 717 -8.04 0.62 -13.83
C PHE A 717 -8.64 0.89 -15.21
N SER A 718 -9.24 -0.11 -15.85
CA SER A 718 -9.88 0.00 -17.16
C SER A 718 -11.33 0.52 -17.12
N ALA A 719 -11.84 0.94 -15.95
CA ALA A 719 -13.19 1.46 -15.80
C ALA A 719 -13.36 2.86 -16.43
N ARG A 720 -14.62 3.24 -16.73
CA ARG A 720 -15.00 4.45 -17.48
C ARG A 720 -14.33 5.72 -16.98
N LEU A 721 -14.34 5.97 -15.67
CA LEU A 721 -13.76 7.18 -15.08
C LEU A 721 -12.24 7.30 -15.36
N ASN A 722 -11.53 6.22 -15.17
CA ASN A 722 -10.08 6.19 -15.40
C ASN A 722 -9.76 6.19 -16.89
N GLN A 723 -10.55 5.46 -17.69
CA GLN A 723 -10.43 5.49 -19.15
C GLN A 723 -10.61 6.92 -19.67
N ASN A 724 -11.64 7.64 -19.24
CA ASN A 724 -11.92 9.02 -19.67
C ASN A 724 -10.84 10.00 -19.17
N LEU A 725 -10.67 10.13 -17.84
CA LEU A 725 -9.84 11.20 -17.28
C LEU A 725 -8.32 10.92 -17.29
N ARG A 726 -7.92 9.64 -17.32
CA ARG A 726 -6.51 9.25 -17.41
C ARG A 726 -6.10 8.91 -18.84
N GLN A 727 -6.74 7.91 -19.46
CA GLN A 727 -6.28 7.37 -20.75
C GLN A 727 -6.62 8.29 -21.92
N ASP A 728 -7.88 8.76 -22.00
CA ASP A 728 -8.34 9.57 -23.15
C ASP A 728 -7.90 11.04 -23.04
N LYS A 729 -7.88 11.59 -21.82
CA LYS A 729 -7.68 13.03 -21.56
C LYS A 729 -6.34 13.38 -20.96
N GLY A 730 -5.67 12.46 -20.25
CA GLY A 730 -4.42 12.72 -19.57
C GLY A 730 -4.51 13.74 -18.42
N TYR A 731 -5.69 13.99 -17.87
CA TYR A 731 -5.90 14.98 -16.81
C TYR A 731 -5.43 14.51 -15.43
N SER A 732 -5.32 13.21 -15.21
CA SER A 732 -5.01 12.58 -13.93
C SER A 732 -4.06 11.39 -14.10
N TYR A 733 -3.22 11.12 -13.08
CA TYR A 733 -2.50 9.83 -12.98
C TYR A 733 -3.43 8.66 -12.64
N GLY A 734 -4.56 8.93 -11.96
CA GLY A 734 -5.59 7.95 -11.67
C GLY A 734 -6.86 8.62 -11.17
N TYR A 735 -8.01 8.21 -11.74
CA TYR A 735 -9.31 8.74 -11.36
C TYR A 735 -10.30 7.59 -11.21
N GLN A 736 -10.65 7.29 -9.95
CA GLN A 736 -11.37 6.07 -9.60
C GLN A 736 -12.62 6.37 -8.78
N SER A 737 -13.51 5.37 -8.68
CA SER A 737 -14.62 5.39 -7.74
C SER A 737 -14.57 4.20 -6.79
N HIS A 738 -15.00 4.43 -5.56
CA HIS A 738 -15.19 3.37 -4.57
C HIS A 738 -16.35 3.70 -3.65
N ILE A 739 -16.85 2.68 -2.96
CA ILE A 739 -17.93 2.83 -2.00
C ILE A 739 -17.41 2.47 -0.61
N GLN A 740 -17.46 3.42 0.30
CA GLN A 740 -17.19 3.19 1.72
C GLN A 740 -18.47 2.62 2.34
N TRP A 741 -18.50 1.29 2.47
CA TRP A 741 -19.67 0.59 2.98
C TRP A 741 -19.81 0.78 4.48
N HIS A 742 -21.04 1.09 4.92
CA HIS A 742 -21.42 1.28 6.32
C HIS A 742 -22.71 0.52 6.64
N ARG A 743 -22.97 0.32 7.93
CA ARG A 743 -24.19 -0.35 8.41
C ARG A 743 -25.46 0.45 8.10
N SER A 744 -25.39 1.77 8.22
CA SER A 744 -26.57 2.65 8.10
C SER A 744 -26.65 3.34 6.75
N LEU A 745 -25.64 4.05 6.34
CA LEU A 745 -25.62 4.88 5.12
C LEU A 745 -24.19 4.95 4.59
N SER A 746 -23.95 4.36 3.42
CA SER A 746 -22.62 4.29 2.79
C SER A 746 -22.31 5.57 2.00
N LEU A 747 -21.05 5.74 1.62
CA LEU A 747 -20.56 6.87 0.83
C LEU A 747 -20.01 6.36 -0.50
N MET A 748 -20.63 6.73 -1.60
CA MET A 748 -20.06 6.59 -2.93
C MET A 748 -19.17 7.78 -3.22
N LEU A 749 -17.96 7.53 -3.69
CA LEU A 749 -16.90 8.50 -3.88
C LEU A 749 -16.22 8.26 -5.22
N ALA A 750 -16.05 9.32 -6.01
CA ALA A 750 -15.26 9.31 -7.24
C ALA A 750 -14.28 10.48 -7.21
N GLY A 751 -13.05 10.28 -7.68
CA GLY A 751 -12.08 11.36 -7.71
C GLY A 751 -10.65 10.94 -7.95
N GLY A 752 -9.80 11.94 -7.99
CA GLY A 752 -8.35 11.84 -8.18
C GLY A 752 -7.69 13.21 -8.01
N SER A 753 -6.38 13.25 -8.20
CA SER A 753 -5.63 14.49 -8.37
C SER A 753 -5.54 14.79 -9.87
N VAL A 754 -5.90 16.00 -10.27
CA VAL A 754 -5.87 16.46 -11.67
C VAL A 754 -4.98 17.68 -11.81
N GLN A 755 -4.44 17.92 -12.99
CA GLN A 755 -3.70 19.17 -13.28
C GLN A 755 -4.59 20.39 -12.99
N THR A 756 -4.03 21.43 -12.39
CA THR A 756 -4.80 22.62 -11.96
C THR A 756 -5.55 23.26 -13.12
N GLU A 757 -4.92 23.39 -14.28
CA GLU A 757 -5.50 23.95 -15.49
C GLU A 757 -6.65 23.12 -16.09
N THR A 758 -6.75 21.81 -15.75
CA THR A 758 -7.82 20.92 -16.23
C THR A 758 -8.91 20.67 -15.19
N THR A 759 -8.90 21.40 -14.09
CA THR A 759 -9.86 21.19 -12.98
C THR A 759 -11.31 21.30 -13.41
N LYS A 760 -11.65 22.35 -14.19
CA LYS A 760 -13.00 22.55 -14.72
C LYS A 760 -13.43 21.39 -15.64
N GLU A 761 -12.57 21.05 -16.60
CA GLU A 761 -12.81 19.98 -17.56
C GLU A 761 -12.96 18.63 -16.85
N SER A 762 -12.17 18.39 -15.83
CA SER A 762 -12.27 17.17 -14.99
C SER A 762 -13.60 17.09 -14.25
N VAL A 763 -14.13 18.20 -13.75
CA VAL A 763 -15.47 18.24 -13.15
C VAL A 763 -16.55 17.97 -14.20
N ILE A 764 -16.44 18.57 -15.42
CA ILE A 764 -17.35 18.33 -16.53
C ILE A 764 -17.38 16.84 -16.89
N GLU A 765 -16.22 16.23 -17.12
CA GLU A 765 -16.14 14.81 -17.49
C GLU A 765 -16.64 13.90 -16.35
N THR A 766 -16.35 14.23 -15.10
CA THR A 766 -16.90 13.50 -13.95
C THR A 766 -18.43 13.53 -13.93
N LEU A 767 -19.02 14.71 -14.06
CA LEU A 767 -20.49 14.88 -14.11
C LEU A 767 -21.10 14.17 -15.31
N LYS A 768 -20.42 14.21 -16.46
CA LYS A 768 -20.81 13.51 -17.67
C LYS A 768 -20.89 12.00 -17.44
N GLU A 769 -19.84 11.38 -16.91
CA GLU A 769 -19.83 9.94 -16.63
C GLU A 769 -20.95 9.55 -15.63
N PHE A 770 -21.16 10.35 -14.57
CA PHE A 770 -22.25 10.13 -13.61
C PHE A 770 -23.65 10.21 -14.25
N ASN A 771 -23.85 11.11 -15.22
CA ASN A 771 -25.13 11.26 -15.93
C ASN A 771 -25.30 10.17 -16.99
N GLU A 772 -24.28 9.93 -17.82
CA GLU A 772 -24.37 9.02 -18.96
C GLU A 772 -24.57 7.56 -18.52
N VAL A 773 -23.97 7.14 -17.40
CA VAL A 773 -24.15 5.76 -16.89
C VAL A 773 -25.61 5.44 -16.54
N ARG A 774 -26.44 6.47 -16.31
CA ARG A 774 -27.85 6.37 -15.98
C ARG A 774 -28.78 6.60 -17.19
N SER A 775 -28.27 7.06 -18.33
CA SER A 775 -29.09 7.56 -19.43
C SER A 775 -28.58 7.11 -20.80
N ASP A 776 -27.76 7.96 -21.43
CA ASP A 776 -27.41 7.80 -22.84
C ASP A 776 -26.33 6.74 -23.11
N ARG A 777 -25.50 6.42 -22.09
CA ARG A 777 -24.47 5.40 -22.17
C ARG A 777 -24.51 4.51 -20.92
N PRO A 778 -25.60 3.73 -20.75
CA PRO A 778 -25.69 2.81 -19.61
C PRO A 778 -24.60 1.74 -19.71
N ILE A 779 -24.36 1.02 -18.61
CA ILE A 779 -23.38 -0.08 -18.58
C ILE A 779 -23.75 -1.10 -19.65
N SER A 780 -22.83 -1.42 -20.55
CA SER A 780 -23.00 -2.37 -21.64
C SER A 780 -22.96 -3.82 -21.12
N GLN A 781 -23.39 -4.78 -21.95
CA GLN A 781 -23.26 -6.19 -21.61
C GLN A 781 -21.79 -6.60 -21.43
N GLU A 782 -20.89 -6.08 -22.26
CA GLU A 782 -19.45 -6.33 -22.18
C GLU A 782 -18.85 -5.80 -20.87
N GLU A 783 -19.20 -4.58 -20.46
CA GLU A 783 -18.76 -4.01 -19.18
C GLU A 783 -19.31 -4.78 -17.98
N LEU A 784 -20.57 -5.23 -18.04
CA LEU A 784 -21.15 -6.08 -17.00
C LEU A 784 -20.43 -7.42 -16.92
N ASP A 785 -20.20 -8.08 -18.05
CA ASP A 785 -19.51 -9.36 -18.09
C ASP A 785 -18.07 -9.22 -17.60
N GLY A 786 -17.35 -8.19 -18.05
CA GLY A 786 -15.99 -7.89 -17.58
C GLY A 786 -15.93 -7.57 -16.08
N ALA A 787 -16.85 -6.78 -15.55
CA ALA A 787 -16.90 -6.44 -14.12
C ALA A 787 -17.27 -7.66 -13.27
N ARG A 788 -18.24 -8.45 -13.70
CA ARG A 788 -18.65 -9.69 -13.03
C ARG A 788 -17.52 -10.70 -13.00
N ASP A 789 -16.90 -10.93 -14.15
CA ASP A 789 -15.81 -11.86 -14.32
C ASP A 789 -14.59 -11.44 -13.49
N GLY A 790 -14.18 -10.18 -13.56
CA GLY A 790 -13.06 -9.65 -12.78
C GLY A 790 -13.26 -9.85 -11.26
N VAL A 791 -14.45 -9.54 -10.74
CA VAL A 791 -14.76 -9.73 -9.32
C VAL A 791 -14.79 -11.22 -8.94
N LEU A 792 -15.44 -12.06 -9.74
CA LEU A 792 -15.59 -13.49 -9.41
C LEU A 792 -14.28 -14.27 -9.54
N ARG A 793 -13.46 -13.97 -10.55
CA ARG A 793 -12.18 -14.64 -10.78
C ARG A 793 -11.12 -14.20 -9.78
N GLY A 794 -11.11 -12.94 -9.37
CA GLY A 794 -10.25 -12.45 -8.28
C GLY A 794 -10.67 -12.89 -6.88
N TYR A 795 -11.89 -13.47 -6.72
CA TYR A 795 -12.45 -13.82 -5.41
C TYR A 795 -11.62 -14.85 -4.62
N PRO A 796 -11.05 -15.93 -5.22
CA PRO A 796 -10.19 -16.87 -4.49
C PRO A 796 -8.97 -16.22 -3.82
N ALA A 797 -8.32 -15.25 -4.46
CA ALA A 797 -7.15 -14.55 -3.93
C ALA A 797 -7.45 -13.82 -2.60
N SER A 798 -8.72 -13.44 -2.35
CA SER A 798 -9.15 -12.84 -1.08
C SER A 798 -9.08 -13.81 0.12
N PHE A 799 -8.80 -15.10 -0.11
CA PHE A 799 -8.68 -16.14 0.92
C PHE A 799 -7.31 -16.82 0.92
N GLU A 800 -6.32 -16.27 0.24
CA GLU A 800 -4.98 -16.85 0.07
C GLU A 800 -4.23 -17.02 1.42
N ARG A 801 -4.17 -15.98 2.23
CA ARG A 801 -3.37 -15.94 3.46
C ARG A 801 -4.21 -15.59 4.70
N PRO A 802 -3.75 -15.98 5.93
CA PRO A 802 -4.51 -15.76 7.17
C PRO A 802 -4.98 -14.31 7.36
N GLY A 803 -4.14 -13.32 7.13
CA GLY A 803 -4.51 -11.91 7.23
C GLY A 803 -5.56 -11.46 6.21
N ALA A 804 -5.59 -12.05 4.99
CA ALA A 804 -6.62 -11.79 3.99
C ALA A 804 -7.96 -12.40 4.42
N VAL A 805 -7.95 -13.66 4.88
CA VAL A 805 -9.15 -14.32 5.42
C VAL A 805 -9.69 -13.57 6.63
N LEU A 806 -8.82 -13.11 7.55
CA LEU A 806 -9.22 -12.25 8.67
C LEU A 806 -9.98 -11.01 8.18
N SER A 807 -9.49 -10.35 7.15
CA SER A 807 -10.14 -9.16 6.57
C SER A 807 -11.52 -9.47 5.96
N GLN A 808 -11.71 -10.66 5.38
CA GLN A 808 -13.03 -11.12 4.92
C GLN A 808 -13.98 -11.40 6.12
N LEU A 809 -13.48 -12.08 7.15
CA LEU A 809 -14.28 -12.39 8.35
C LEU A 809 -14.69 -11.12 9.12
N LEU A 810 -13.85 -10.09 9.13
CA LEU A 810 -14.22 -8.78 9.69
C LEU A 810 -15.51 -8.24 9.08
N GLN A 811 -15.72 -8.41 7.76
CA GLN A 811 -16.96 -7.98 7.10
C GLN A 811 -18.18 -8.75 7.60
N LEU A 812 -18.04 -10.07 7.85
CA LEU A 812 -19.17 -10.88 8.41
C LEU A 812 -19.60 -10.32 9.77
N VAL A 813 -18.63 -10.01 10.61
CA VAL A 813 -18.88 -9.49 11.96
C VAL A 813 -19.36 -8.05 11.91
N GLN A 814 -18.64 -7.17 11.20
CA GLN A 814 -18.97 -5.76 11.10
C GLN A 814 -20.39 -5.54 10.59
N PHE A 815 -20.84 -6.31 9.60
CA PHE A 815 -22.13 -6.11 8.95
C PHE A 815 -23.17 -7.15 9.37
N ASP A 816 -22.87 -7.98 10.38
CA ASP A 816 -23.77 -9.04 10.87
C ASP A 816 -24.32 -9.89 9.70
N LEU A 817 -23.39 -10.43 8.89
CA LEU A 817 -23.69 -11.29 7.75
C LEU A 817 -23.70 -12.76 8.20
N PRO A 818 -24.47 -13.63 7.52
CA PRO A 818 -24.53 -15.06 7.85
C PRO A 818 -23.21 -15.77 7.55
N ASP A 819 -22.87 -16.82 8.29
CA ASP A 819 -21.62 -17.59 8.14
C ASP A 819 -21.45 -18.19 6.74
N THR A 820 -22.55 -18.44 6.05
CA THR A 820 -22.58 -18.94 4.67
C THR A 820 -22.47 -17.83 3.62
N TYR A 821 -22.32 -16.58 4.02
CA TYR A 821 -22.32 -15.42 3.12
C TYR A 821 -21.37 -15.58 1.92
N PHE A 822 -20.14 -15.99 2.17
CA PHE A 822 -19.14 -16.14 1.10
C PHE A 822 -19.52 -17.17 0.03
N HIS A 823 -20.30 -18.21 0.40
CA HIS A 823 -20.83 -19.17 -0.56
C HIS A 823 -21.97 -18.61 -1.40
N THR A 824 -22.64 -17.54 -0.95
CA THR A 824 -23.74 -16.89 -1.67
C THR A 824 -23.29 -15.81 -2.65
N VAL A 825 -22.07 -15.29 -2.51
CA VAL A 825 -21.55 -14.16 -3.31
C VAL A 825 -21.48 -14.52 -4.79
N ARG A 826 -20.83 -15.64 -5.15
CA ARG A 826 -20.71 -16.06 -6.55
C ARG A 826 -22.07 -16.27 -7.21
N PRO A 827 -23.00 -17.12 -6.69
CA PRO A 827 -24.31 -17.30 -7.32
C PRO A 827 -25.12 -16.00 -7.44
N ALA A 828 -25.01 -15.10 -6.45
CA ALA A 828 -25.73 -13.83 -6.48
C ALA A 828 -25.19 -12.88 -7.56
N ILE A 829 -23.87 -12.82 -7.75
CA ILE A 829 -23.23 -12.01 -8.80
C ILE A 829 -23.54 -12.62 -10.18
N GLU A 830 -23.47 -13.94 -10.34
CA GLU A 830 -23.80 -14.65 -11.60
C GLU A 830 -25.28 -14.43 -12.02
N ALA A 831 -26.18 -14.27 -11.06
CA ALA A 831 -27.59 -14.03 -11.30
C ALA A 831 -27.94 -12.59 -11.71
N LEU A 832 -27.02 -11.61 -11.54
CA LEU A 832 -27.25 -10.22 -11.93
C LEU A 832 -27.42 -10.10 -13.46
N THR A 833 -28.51 -9.45 -13.87
CA THR A 833 -28.79 -9.19 -15.28
C THR A 833 -28.49 -7.74 -15.65
N LEU A 834 -28.29 -7.47 -16.94
CA LEU A 834 -28.09 -6.09 -17.43
C LEU A 834 -29.22 -5.14 -17.02
N PRO A 835 -30.52 -5.50 -17.10
CA PRO A 835 -31.61 -4.69 -16.56
C PRO A 835 -31.51 -4.39 -15.07
N ASP A 836 -31.00 -5.34 -14.24
CA ASP A 836 -30.79 -5.10 -12.82
C ASP A 836 -29.71 -4.02 -12.60
N ILE A 837 -28.60 -4.11 -13.33
CA ILE A 837 -27.49 -3.15 -13.24
C ILE A 837 -27.93 -1.76 -13.71
N HIS A 838 -28.72 -1.66 -14.79
CA HIS A 838 -29.27 -0.37 -15.26
C HIS A 838 -30.18 0.25 -14.21
N ARG A 839 -31.13 -0.52 -13.64
CA ARG A 839 -31.99 -0.05 -12.55
C ARG A 839 -31.15 0.43 -11.34
N ILE A 840 -30.19 -0.36 -10.94
CA ILE A 840 -29.31 -0.05 -9.78
C ILE A 840 -28.49 1.21 -10.04
N ALA A 841 -27.91 1.36 -11.24
CA ALA A 841 -27.17 2.56 -11.60
C ALA A 841 -28.09 3.80 -11.64
N GLU A 842 -29.28 3.68 -12.20
CA GLU A 842 -30.27 4.76 -12.25
C GLU A 842 -30.74 5.19 -10.84
N GLU A 843 -30.94 4.23 -9.94
CA GLU A 843 -31.46 4.48 -8.60
C GLU A 843 -30.41 5.00 -7.62
N TRP A 844 -29.17 4.45 -7.68
CA TRP A 844 -28.16 4.62 -6.63
C TRP A 844 -26.93 5.43 -7.03
N ILE A 845 -26.66 5.66 -8.32
CA ILE A 845 -25.61 6.59 -8.76
C ILE A 845 -26.29 7.95 -9.01
N ARG A 846 -26.09 8.93 -8.11
CA ARG A 846 -26.91 10.13 -8.00
C ARG A 846 -26.14 11.43 -8.34
N PRO A 847 -26.01 11.79 -9.64
CA PRO A 847 -25.35 13.04 -10.06
C PRO A 847 -26.03 14.30 -9.51
N ASP A 848 -27.34 14.24 -9.27
CA ASP A 848 -28.16 15.33 -8.74
C ASP A 848 -27.91 15.63 -7.24
N LEU A 849 -27.18 14.75 -6.54
CA LEU A 849 -26.88 14.86 -5.11
C LEU A 849 -25.38 14.98 -4.82
N LEU A 850 -24.56 15.17 -5.84
CA LEU A 850 -23.12 15.22 -5.69
C LEU A 850 -22.66 16.41 -4.87
N LYS A 851 -21.77 16.15 -3.94
CA LYS A 851 -20.92 17.12 -3.27
C LYS A 851 -19.54 17.00 -3.86
N ILE A 852 -19.10 18.05 -4.54
CA ILE A 852 -17.84 18.05 -5.26
C ILE A 852 -16.86 18.90 -4.47
N LEU A 853 -16.01 18.24 -3.66
CA LEU A 853 -14.95 18.91 -2.93
C LEU A 853 -13.75 19.07 -3.84
N ILE A 854 -13.24 20.29 -3.92
CA ILE A 854 -12.02 20.64 -4.67
C ILE A 854 -11.05 21.31 -3.71
N VAL A 855 -9.84 20.77 -3.59
CA VAL A 855 -8.73 21.38 -2.87
C VAL A 855 -7.67 21.75 -3.91
N GLY A 856 -7.48 23.05 -4.19
CA GLY A 856 -6.60 23.51 -5.26
C GLY A 856 -6.40 25.01 -5.26
N ASP A 857 -5.62 25.54 -6.21
CA ASP A 857 -5.35 26.98 -6.31
C ASP A 857 -6.60 27.72 -6.79
N ARG A 858 -7.24 28.41 -5.85
CA ARG A 858 -8.47 29.16 -6.12
C ARG A 858 -8.29 30.21 -7.21
N GLN A 859 -7.13 30.88 -7.29
CA GLN A 859 -6.90 31.95 -8.28
C GLN A 859 -6.93 31.38 -9.70
N GLU A 860 -6.45 30.18 -9.88
CA GLU A 860 -6.40 29.51 -11.18
C GLU A 860 -7.75 28.85 -11.53
N VAL A 861 -8.45 28.21 -10.58
CA VAL A 861 -9.59 27.34 -10.90
C VAL A 861 -10.96 28.03 -10.77
N GLU A 862 -11.10 29.07 -9.95
CA GLU A 862 -12.40 29.67 -9.58
C GLU A 862 -13.18 30.17 -10.78
N LEU A 863 -12.51 30.85 -11.72
CA LEU A 863 -13.16 31.44 -12.89
C LEU A 863 -13.79 30.34 -13.78
N GLY A 864 -13.01 29.28 -14.04
CA GLY A 864 -13.50 28.15 -14.81
C GLY A 864 -14.67 27.40 -14.12
N LEU A 865 -14.58 27.20 -12.80
CA LEU A 865 -15.64 26.54 -12.03
C LEU A 865 -16.95 27.34 -12.01
N LYS A 866 -16.91 28.67 -12.01
CA LYS A 866 -18.11 29.53 -12.10
C LYS A 866 -18.87 29.38 -13.42
N GLU A 867 -18.19 29.01 -14.50
CA GLU A 867 -18.83 28.75 -15.80
C GLU A 867 -19.72 27.48 -15.79
N LEU A 868 -19.57 26.61 -14.81
CA LEU A 868 -20.38 25.39 -14.65
C LEU A 868 -21.80 25.70 -14.15
N GLU A 869 -22.08 26.90 -13.69
CA GLU A 869 -23.36 27.33 -13.10
C GLU A 869 -23.83 26.48 -11.90
N ILE A 870 -22.88 25.75 -11.26
CA ILE A 870 -23.09 24.99 -10.03
C ILE A 870 -22.75 25.91 -8.83
N PRO A 871 -23.58 25.95 -7.78
CA PRO A 871 -23.26 26.72 -6.58
C PRO A 871 -21.89 26.36 -6.00
N ILE A 872 -21.09 27.38 -5.67
CA ILE A 872 -19.77 27.20 -5.06
C ILE A 872 -19.81 27.72 -3.62
N VAL A 873 -19.40 26.88 -2.69
CA VAL A 873 -19.20 27.21 -1.27
C VAL A 873 -17.70 27.21 -1.01
N TYR A 874 -17.19 28.33 -0.50
CA TYR A 874 -15.76 28.46 -0.16
C TYR A 874 -15.53 28.01 1.27
N LEU A 875 -14.53 27.14 1.46
CA LEU A 875 -14.17 26.61 2.76
C LEU A 875 -12.71 26.95 3.10
N ASP A 876 -12.42 27.09 4.38
CA ASP A 876 -11.05 26.98 4.88
C ASP A 876 -10.63 25.50 5.02
N VAL A 877 -9.38 25.26 5.35
CA VAL A 877 -8.83 23.89 5.52
C VAL A 877 -9.46 23.11 6.70
N ASP A 878 -10.18 23.78 7.60
CA ASP A 878 -10.94 23.19 8.70
C ASP A 878 -12.42 22.96 8.32
N GLY A 879 -12.82 23.26 7.07
CA GLY A 879 -14.18 23.11 6.57
C GLY A 879 -15.19 24.15 7.09
N ARG A 880 -14.70 25.33 7.52
CA ARG A 880 -15.57 26.46 7.85
C ARG A 880 -15.86 27.27 6.61
N GLU A 881 -17.12 27.65 6.43
CA GLU A 881 -17.51 28.48 5.30
C GLU A 881 -16.87 29.89 5.39
N LEU A 882 -16.22 30.27 4.30
CA LEU A 882 -15.68 31.61 4.11
C LEU A 882 -16.77 32.51 3.52
N ARG A 883 -17.00 33.69 4.15
CA ARG A 883 -18.04 34.65 3.72
C ARG A 883 -17.58 35.50 2.54
#